data_06569aada213b072f36fc4b9dc81ac41
#
_entry.id   06569aada213b072f36fc4b9dc81ac41
#
_cell.length_a   1.000
_cell.length_b   1.000
_cell.length_c   1.000
_cell.angle_alpha   90.00
_cell.angle_beta   90.00
_cell.angle_gamma   90.00
#
_symmetry.space_group_name_H-M   'P 1'
#
loop_
_entity.id
_entity.type
_entity.pdbx_description
1 polymer ?
#
loop_
_entity_poly.entity_id
_entity_poly.type
_entity_poly.pdbx_seq_one_letter_code
_entity_poly.pdbx_strand_id
1 'polypeptide(L)'
;MERYNFKIVENKWQTKWENEKTFLVSKNRNIKKFYCLEMFPYPSGKIHMGHVRNYTLGDVLARYKKMKGFNVLHPMGWDSFGMPAENAARENNLHPGEWTRKNVSIMKNQLKKLGLSIDWNREISTCEPEYYKHQQEFFLELYEKGLVYKKENYVNWDPVDETVLANEQVIDGKGWRSGAVVERKKLSQWFFNISKFSNQLLDGLKDLDDWPDKVKTMQSNWIGKSYGCEIDFKVEGDKNFNEIRVFTTRPDTLFGFSFLALSVDHPLAKQFENNADFIKFRNNCAKTGTTEESIAQAEKLGFKTHIMAINPLDPEDKAPVYFANFVLMDYGFGAVFGCPAHDQRDMDFALKYKLKIKTVVKPKDHEGDFKVDEKAYTGSGHMINSNFLNGLKVPEESIKKAIEIIERDNLGNKKINFRLKDWGISRQRFWGCPIPIAYDENGTAIKIPKEKLPIKLPDKINLNVKGNPLNHHEEWKLIEINGKKYQKETDTLDTFVDSSWYFLRFCSPNENNYGYNMDDINYWMPVDQYIGGVEHAILHLLYSRFFMQALNYKKKDFKFLEPFSGLFTQGMVCHETYKNEDEKWLSPDEVFSENGKEFFLKSNTTKKVKVGPLESMSKSKKNTIDPENMISNFGADAVRLFMLSDSPPERDIQWSEKGMNAAHKFVNKLWLLHRNLMVKINNNNINSKDTTSRVVNLYVGKITKNIENFNYNVIIANYYEIYNILFKEVNKKNNEKNLKENYIKILKMIMPVLPHLSSQCLEDLGITKDYKWPDFENEKMGFEKFKIVVQVNGKKRTILESEKDLEEEGLLKLITKDQLIQKHLNGQNIKRCIYIKNKLINLIV
;
A
#
# COMPACT_ATOMS: atom_id res chain seq x y z
N MET A 1 24.24 -12.97 39.46
CA MET A 1 23.85 -11.68 38.87
C MET A 1 22.34 -11.66 38.61
N GLU A 2 21.69 -10.56 38.92
CA GLU A 2 20.26 -10.39 38.77
C GLU A 2 19.87 -10.34 37.27
N ARG A 3 18.81 -11.07 36.90
CA ARG A 3 18.28 -11.10 35.55
C ARG A 3 17.66 -9.75 35.19
N TYR A 4 17.58 -9.43 33.90
CA TYR A 4 16.90 -8.24 33.43
C TYR A 4 15.42 -8.26 33.79
N ASN A 5 15.00 -7.30 34.63
CA ASN A 5 13.61 -7.14 34.99
C ASN A 5 12.96 -6.13 34.05
N PHE A 6 12.54 -6.59 32.88
CA PHE A 6 11.93 -5.74 31.86
C PHE A 6 10.68 -5.02 32.38
N LYS A 7 9.88 -5.64 33.25
CA LYS A 7 8.65 -5.01 33.77
C LYS A 7 8.96 -3.73 34.55
N ILE A 8 9.99 -3.74 35.34
CA ILE A 8 10.41 -2.55 36.12
C ILE A 8 11.04 -1.50 35.18
N VAL A 9 11.97 -1.94 34.34
CA VAL A 9 12.75 -1.02 33.50
C VAL A 9 11.86 -0.36 32.44
N GLU A 10 11.02 -1.14 31.75
CA GLU A 10 10.13 -0.61 30.71
C GLU A 10 9.12 0.38 31.30
N ASN A 11 8.48 0.04 32.41
CA ASN A 11 7.55 0.95 33.08
C ASN A 11 8.23 2.26 33.55
N LYS A 12 9.43 2.15 34.13
CA LYS A 12 10.24 3.31 34.55
C LYS A 12 10.48 4.25 33.37
N TRP A 13 10.96 3.73 32.25
CA TRP A 13 11.34 4.57 31.12
C TRP A 13 10.14 5.13 30.36
N GLN A 14 9.07 4.37 30.19
CA GLN A 14 7.81 4.86 29.60
C GLN A 14 7.24 6.01 30.43
N THR A 15 7.17 5.87 31.76
CA THR A 15 6.73 6.91 32.67
C THR A 15 7.64 8.16 32.61
N LYS A 16 8.97 7.95 32.57
CA LYS A 16 9.94 9.04 32.45
C LYS A 16 9.77 9.83 31.15
N TRP A 17 9.66 9.13 30.00
CA TRP A 17 9.47 9.77 28.70
C TRP A 17 8.16 10.55 28.62
N GLU A 18 7.09 10.05 29.23
CA GLU A 18 5.80 10.75 29.28
C GLU A 18 5.88 12.01 30.14
N ASN A 19 6.43 11.91 31.35
CA ASN A 19 6.57 13.03 32.27
C ASN A 19 7.51 14.15 31.75
N GLU A 20 8.62 13.76 31.15
CA GLU A 20 9.61 14.67 30.55
C GLU A 20 9.17 15.18 29.16
N LYS A 21 8.05 14.69 28.63
CA LYS A 21 7.56 15.02 27.28
C LYS A 21 8.64 14.85 26.21
N THR A 22 9.40 13.76 26.30
CA THR A 22 10.62 13.52 25.52
C THR A 22 10.42 13.56 24.01
N PHE A 23 9.25 13.19 23.53
CA PHE A 23 8.98 13.05 22.10
C PHE A 23 8.16 14.18 21.48
N LEU A 24 7.87 15.23 22.24
CA LEU A 24 7.21 16.41 21.69
C LEU A 24 8.06 17.07 20.61
N VAL A 25 7.38 17.56 19.58
CA VAL A 25 8.03 18.38 18.55
C VAL A 25 8.51 19.70 19.12
N SER A 26 9.67 20.18 18.67
CA SER A 26 10.17 21.50 19.02
C SER A 26 9.40 22.59 18.28
N LYS A 27 9.14 23.70 18.94
CA LYS A 27 8.60 24.93 18.32
C LYS A 27 9.65 25.67 17.49
N ASN A 28 10.93 25.35 17.66
CA ASN A 28 12.03 25.98 16.94
C ASN A 28 12.10 25.48 15.49
N ARG A 29 11.63 26.27 14.56
CA ARG A 29 11.61 25.96 13.12
C ARG A 29 12.96 26.10 12.41
N ASN A 30 14.00 26.56 13.10
CA ASN A 30 15.36 26.57 12.56
C ASN A 30 16.02 25.17 12.60
N ILE A 31 15.45 24.24 13.36
CA ILE A 31 15.91 22.85 13.39
C ILE A 31 15.37 22.15 12.13
N LYS A 32 16.23 21.40 11.43
CA LYS A 32 15.81 20.63 10.27
C LYS A 32 14.71 19.63 10.66
N LYS A 33 13.60 19.64 9.96
CA LYS A 33 12.47 18.75 10.23
C LYS A 33 12.70 17.33 9.72
N PHE A 34 12.02 16.37 10.33
CA PHE A 34 11.80 15.06 9.79
C PHE A 34 10.39 14.58 10.16
N TYR A 35 9.56 14.35 9.19
CA TYR A 35 8.22 13.84 9.38
C TYR A 35 8.18 12.36 9.07
N CYS A 36 8.13 11.52 10.12
CA CYS A 36 7.94 10.08 10.05
C CYS A 36 6.47 9.77 10.33
N LEU A 37 5.83 9.08 9.43
CA LEU A 37 4.41 8.75 9.54
C LEU A 37 4.17 7.30 9.13
N GLU A 38 3.51 6.55 9.99
CA GLU A 38 2.92 5.27 9.67
C GLU A 38 1.43 5.44 9.35
N MET A 39 0.91 4.56 8.51
CA MET A 39 -0.53 4.51 8.28
C MET A 39 -1.24 4.27 9.61
N PHE A 40 -2.14 5.18 9.95
CA PHE A 40 -2.85 5.11 11.22
C PHE A 40 -3.87 3.96 11.24
N PRO A 41 -4.11 3.34 12.43
CA PRO A 41 -4.91 2.16 12.50
C PRO A 41 -6.40 2.46 12.55
N TYR A 42 -7.19 1.50 12.07
CA TYR A 42 -8.61 1.42 12.30
C TYR A 42 -8.88 0.82 13.70
N PRO A 43 -9.63 1.47 14.61
CA PRO A 43 -9.83 1.01 15.99
C PRO A 43 -10.87 -0.12 16.08
N SER A 44 -10.51 -1.30 15.59
CA SER A 44 -11.38 -2.50 15.54
C SER A 44 -11.26 -3.42 16.76
N GLY A 45 -10.74 -2.93 17.88
CA GLY A 45 -10.52 -3.67 19.12
C GLY A 45 -9.08 -3.61 19.60
N LYS A 46 -8.38 -4.74 19.72
CA LYS A 46 -6.96 -4.81 20.09
C LYS A 46 -6.05 -4.66 18.88
N ILE A 47 -4.81 -4.18 19.10
CA ILE A 47 -3.76 -4.25 18.08
C ILE A 47 -3.38 -5.71 17.78
N HIS A 48 -2.80 -5.96 16.63
CA HIS A 48 -2.23 -7.26 16.25
C HIS A 48 -0.75 -7.10 15.89
N MET A 49 -0.04 -8.21 15.67
CA MET A 49 1.41 -8.19 15.45
C MET A 49 1.82 -7.42 14.17
N GLY A 50 0.94 -7.27 13.19
CA GLY A 50 1.16 -6.40 12.03
C GLY A 50 1.28 -4.92 12.42
N HIS A 51 0.45 -4.42 13.35
CA HIS A 51 0.60 -3.08 13.92
C HIS A 51 1.92 -2.93 14.68
N VAL A 52 2.29 -3.94 15.50
CA VAL A 52 3.57 -3.94 16.22
C VAL A 52 4.74 -3.79 15.26
N ARG A 53 4.72 -4.54 14.13
CA ARG A 53 5.77 -4.47 13.12
C ARG A 53 5.81 -3.09 12.46
N ASN A 54 4.69 -2.60 11.95
CA ASN A 54 4.59 -1.32 11.27
C ASN A 54 5.14 -0.17 12.11
N TYR A 55 4.63 -0.03 13.34
CA TYR A 55 5.01 1.06 14.23
C TYR A 55 6.42 0.92 14.81
N THR A 56 6.93 -0.31 14.96
CA THR A 56 8.33 -0.52 15.34
C THR A 56 9.29 -0.07 14.25
N LEU A 57 8.96 -0.32 12.97
CA LEU A 57 9.79 0.11 11.84
C LEU A 57 9.95 1.63 11.80
N GLY A 58 8.85 2.36 11.93
CA GLY A 58 8.88 3.83 11.94
C GLY A 58 9.54 4.38 13.21
N ASP A 59 9.27 3.79 14.37
CA ASP A 59 9.87 4.22 15.62
C ASP A 59 11.41 4.13 15.61
N VAL A 60 11.97 3.08 15.01
CA VAL A 60 13.43 2.97 14.84
C VAL A 60 13.99 4.16 14.06
N LEU A 61 13.35 4.51 12.94
CA LEU A 61 13.76 5.64 12.12
C LEU A 61 13.56 6.97 12.83
N ALA A 62 12.40 7.18 13.47
CA ALA A 62 12.08 8.39 14.20
C ALA A 62 13.07 8.67 15.34
N ARG A 63 13.40 7.64 16.14
CA ARG A 63 14.42 7.75 17.19
C ARG A 63 15.80 8.06 16.62
N TYR A 64 16.21 7.36 15.57
CA TYR A 64 17.47 7.63 14.90
C TYR A 64 17.57 9.06 14.41
N LYS A 65 16.56 9.57 13.71
CA LYS A 65 16.53 10.95 13.20
C LYS A 65 16.54 11.98 14.34
N LYS A 66 15.82 11.72 15.43
CA LYS A 66 15.88 12.57 16.65
C LYS A 66 17.29 12.60 17.22
N MET A 67 17.96 11.44 17.33
CA MET A 67 19.33 11.36 17.80
C MET A 67 20.33 12.05 16.85
N LYS A 68 20.00 12.17 15.55
CA LYS A 68 20.76 12.96 14.57
C LYS A 68 20.48 14.48 14.68
N GLY A 69 19.64 14.89 15.62
CA GLY A 69 19.34 16.30 15.88
C GLY A 69 18.22 16.90 15.04
N PHE A 70 17.43 16.09 14.34
CA PHE A 70 16.23 16.57 13.64
C PHE A 70 15.11 16.91 14.63
N ASN A 71 14.27 17.88 14.25
CA ASN A 71 12.97 18.06 14.84
C ASN A 71 12.03 17.01 14.20
N VAL A 72 11.68 15.98 14.96
CA VAL A 72 10.93 14.85 14.44
C VAL A 72 9.47 14.98 14.77
N LEU A 73 8.61 14.99 13.72
CA LEU A 73 7.18 14.80 13.83
C LEU A 73 6.85 13.32 13.63
N HIS A 74 6.44 12.65 14.72
CA HIS A 74 6.05 11.24 14.75
C HIS A 74 4.69 11.14 15.47
N PRO A 75 3.57 11.42 14.78
CA PRO A 75 2.24 11.48 15.35
C PRO A 75 1.53 10.14 15.32
N MET A 76 0.42 10.03 16.05
CA MET A 76 -0.50 8.91 15.99
C MET A 76 -1.95 9.41 15.97
N GLY A 77 -2.82 8.68 15.30
CA GLY A 77 -4.25 8.94 15.24
C GLY A 77 -5.04 7.69 14.89
N TRP A 78 -6.34 7.89 14.64
CA TRP A 78 -7.30 6.80 14.48
C TRP A 78 -8.18 7.06 13.26
N ASP A 79 -8.14 6.12 12.31
CA ASP A 79 -9.12 6.06 11.22
C ASP A 79 -10.39 5.41 11.77
N SER A 80 -11.31 6.21 12.28
CA SER A 80 -12.27 5.78 13.29
C SER A 80 -13.73 5.75 12.82
N PHE A 81 -14.02 6.20 11.60
CA PHE A 81 -15.28 5.97 10.94
C PHE A 81 -15.30 4.60 10.21
N GLY A 82 -16.47 4.15 9.82
CA GLY A 82 -16.64 3.04 8.91
C GLY A 82 -17.51 1.89 9.42
N MET A 83 -17.79 1.02 8.47
CA MET A 83 -18.69 -0.12 8.58
C MET A 83 -18.31 -1.14 9.67
N PRO A 84 -17.01 -1.46 9.90
CA PRO A 84 -16.69 -2.44 10.93
C PRO A 84 -17.12 -2.02 12.33
N ALA A 85 -17.01 -0.73 12.67
CA ALA A 85 -17.49 -0.22 13.96
C ALA A 85 -19.01 -0.20 14.04
N GLU A 86 -19.70 0.19 12.96
CA GLU A 86 -21.17 0.21 12.90
C GLU A 86 -21.76 -1.19 13.06
N ASN A 87 -21.21 -2.19 12.37
CA ASN A 87 -21.69 -3.57 12.49
C ASN A 87 -21.41 -4.18 13.86
N ALA A 88 -20.20 -3.96 14.40
CA ALA A 88 -19.87 -4.44 15.75
C ALA A 88 -20.76 -3.77 16.81
N ALA A 89 -21.08 -2.50 16.66
CA ALA A 89 -21.99 -1.78 17.52
C ALA A 89 -23.44 -2.33 17.43
N ARG A 90 -23.89 -2.61 16.20
CA ARG A 90 -25.20 -3.25 15.95
C ARG A 90 -25.30 -4.62 16.63
N GLU A 91 -24.29 -5.48 16.47
CA GLU A 91 -24.23 -6.82 17.08
C GLU A 91 -24.22 -6.76 18.61
N ASN A 92 -23.63 -5.72 19.20
CA ASN A 92 -23.51 -5.55 20.65
C ASN A 92 -24.56 -4.59 21.25
N ASN A 93 -25.51 -4.08 20.46
CA ASN A 93 -26.50 -3.08 20.86
C ASN A 93 -25.88 -1.83 21.53
N LEU A 94 -24.77 -1.35 20.96
CA LEU A 94 -24.04 -0.17 21.41
C LEU A 94 -24.08 0.94 20.35
N HIS A 95 -23.79 2.18 20.77
CA HIS A 95 -23.55 3.27 19.82
C HIS A 95 -22.14 3.12 19.20
N PRO A 96 -21.97 3.26 17.86
CA PRO A 96 -20.68 3.09 17.18
C PRO A 96 -19.57 4.01 17.75
N GLY A 97 -19.92 5.24 18.15
CA GLY A 97 -18.97 6.16 18.77
C GLY A 97 -18.44 5.67 20.12
N GLU A 98 -19.30 5.08 20.97
CA GLU A 98 -18.85 4.49 22.24
C GLU A 98 -17.93 3.29 22.01
N TRP A 99 -18.32 2.39 21.09
CA TRP A 99 -17.51 1.26 20.69
C TRP A 99 -16.13 1.71 20.19
N THR A 100 -16.10 2.69 19.30
CA THR A 100 -14.88 3.24 18.70
C THR A 100 -13.97 3.86 19.76
N ARG A 101 -14.48 4.76 20.61
CA ARG A 101 -13.68 5.42 21.66
C ARG A 101 -13.12 4.43 22.68
N LYS A 102 -13.88 3.39 23.02
CA LYS A 102 -13.39 2.30 23.89
C LYS A 102 -12.21 1.58 23.22
N ASN A 103 -12.31 1.25 21.95
CA ASN A 103 -11.24 0.58 21.22
C ASN A 103 -10.01 1.46 21.05
N VAL A 104 -10.19 2.75 20.77
CA VAL A 104 -9.10 3.75 20.74
C VAL A 104 -8.33 3.74 22.05
N SER A 105 -9.02 3.79 23.19
CA SER A 105 -8.40 3.76 24.51
C SER A 105 -7.59 2.46 24.74
N ILE A 106 -8.14 1.30 24.36
CA ILE A 106 -7.46 0.01 24.48
C ILE A 106 -6.19 -0.01 23.62
N MET A 107 -6.32 0.33 22.33
CA MET A 107 -5.20 0.28 21.39
C MET A 107 -4.11 1.29 21.75
N LYS A 108 -4.48 2.50 22.18
CA LYS A 108 -3.55 3.52 22.67
C LYS A 108 -2.71 3.01 23.85
N ASN A 109 -3.34 2.36 24.82
CA ASN A 109 -2.64 1.78 25.97
C ASN A 109 -1.69 0.65 25.54
N GLN A 110 -2.09 -0.17 24.59
CA GLN A 110 -1.24 -1.23 24.03
C GLN A 110 -0.03 -0.66 23.26
N LEU A 111 -0.21 0.40 22.46
CA LEU A 111 0.87 1.08 21.74
C LEU A 111 1.85 1.77 22.71
N LYS A 112 1.35 2.39 23.79
CA LYS A 112 2.21 2.97 24.82
C LYS A 112 3.13 1.92 25.48
N LYS A 113 2.64 0.69 25.70
CA LYS A 113 3.43 -0.42 26.26
C LYS A 113 4.59 -0.84 25.34
N LEU A 114 4.54 -0.56 24.03
CA LEU A 114 5.66 -0.79 23.12
C LEU A 114 6.80 0.23 23.28
N GLY A 115 6.57 1.31 24.03
CA GLY A 115 7.53 2.36 24.24
C GLY A 115 7.87 3.17 23.00
N LEU A 116 6.91 3.42 22.12
CA LEU A 116 7.08 4.16 20.87
C LEU A 116 7.34 5.64 21.12
N SER A 117 8.14 6.28 20.25
CA SER A 117 8.51 7.71 20.34
C SER A 117 7.46 8.64 19.70
N ILE A 118 6.20 8.44 20.05
CA ILE A 118 5.07 9.16 19.48
C ILE A 118 4.81 10.46 20.23
N ASP A 119 4.55 11.53 19.49
CA ASP A 119 4.01 12.79 20.04
C ASP A 119 2.48 12.69 20.20
N TRP A 120 2.04 12.17 21.36
CA TRP A 120 0.63 11.98 21.67
C TRP A 120 -0.17 13.28 21.82
N ASN A 121 0.48 14.45 21.87
CA ASN A 121 -0.22 15.74 21.85
C ASN A 121 -0.78 16.11 20.47
N ARG A 122 -0.40 15.33 19.46
CA ARG A 122 -0.91 15.47 18.08
C ARG A 122 -1.89 14.37 17.69
N GLU A 123 -2.43 13.69 18.69
CA GLU A 123 -3.43 12.64 18.46
C GLU A 123 -4.70 13.22 17.82
N ILE A 124 -5.17 12.55 16.77
CA ILE A 124 -6.42 12.88 16.08
C ILE A 124 -7.29 11.62 15.94
N SER A 125 -8.60 11.81 15.79
CA SER A 125 -9.54 10.75 15.49
C SER A 125 -10.51 11.24 14.42
N THR A 126 -10.65 10.53 13.33
CA THR A 126 -11.42 10.99 12.17
C THR A 126 -12.90 11.12 12.45
N CYS A 127 -13.43 10.38 13.45
CA CYS A 127 -14.84 10.45 13.85
C CYS A 127 -15.17 11.60 14.81
N GLU A 128 -14.18 12.36 15.27
CA GLU A 128 -14.45 13.50 16.15
C GLU A 128 -14.86 14.74 15.35
N PRO A 129 -15.85 15.50 15.82
CA PRO A 129 -16.37 16.68 15.13
C PRO A 129 -15.30 17.72 14.76
N GLU A 130 -14.26 17.85 15.58
CA GLU A 130 -13.12 18.77 15.39
C GLU A 130 -12.25 18.37 14.18
N TYR A 131 -12.30 17.10 13.78
CA TYR A 131 -11.65 16.60 12.57
C TYR A 131 -12.57 16.76 11.35
N TYR A 132 -13.75 16.11 11.37
CA TYR A 132 -14.57 16.03 10.16
C TYR A 132 -15.30 17.34 9.81
N LYS A 133 -15.37 18.32 10.72
CA LYS A 133 -15.77 19.69 10.38
C LYS A 133 -14.97 20.22 9.19
N HIS A 134 -13.66 20.05 9.23
CA HIS A 134 -12.78 20.53 8.15
C HIS A 134 -12.90 19.69 6.88
N GLN A 135 -13.18 18.41 7.02
CA GLN A 135 -13.45 17.55 5.88
C GLN A 135 -14.75 17.98 5.15
N GLN A 136 -15.78 18.34 5.91
CA GLN A 136 -16.99 18.93 5.35
C GLN A 136 -16.70 20.28 4.66
N GLU A 137 -15.85 21.09 5.24
CA GLU A 137 -15.40 22.35 4.64
C GLU A 137 -14.65 22.12 3.31
N PHE A 138 -13.76 21.12 3.25
CA PHE A 138 -13.06 20.73 2.02
C PHE A 138 -14.02 20.20 0.95
N PHE A 139 -15.01 19.42 1.34
CA PHE A 139 -16.04 18.97 0.41
C PHE A 139 -16.74 20.15 -0.25
N LEU A 140 -17.18 21.16 0.52
CA LEU A 140 -17.83 22.36 -0.01
C LEU A 140 -16.91 23.15 -0.93
N GLU A 141 -15.65 23.32 -0.54
CA GLU A 141 -14.63 24.00 -1.36
C GLU A 141 -14.41 23.28 -2.71
N LEU A 142 -14.29 21.95 -2.68
CA LEU A 142 -14.11 21.16 -3.88
C LEU A 142 -15.38 21.16 -4.76
N TYR A 143 -16.56 21.20 -4.15
CA TYR A 143 -17.83 21.37 -4.86
C TYR A 143 -17.89 22.72 -5.60
N GLU A 144 -17.50 23.81 -4.96
CA GLU A 144 -17.41 25.14 -5.58
C GLU A 144 -16.40 25.20 -6.74
N LYS A 145 -15.32 24.44 -6.64
CA LYS A 145 -14.32 24.31 -7.70
C LYS A 145 -14.77 23.43 -8.87
N GLY A 146 -15.94 22.79 -8.77
CA GLY A 146 -16.48 21.84 -9.77
C GLY A 146 -15.73 20.51 -9.80
N LEU A 147 -15.13 20.12 -8.65
CA LEU A 147 -14.45 18.85 -8.47
C LEU A 147 -15.32 17.81 -7.74
N VAL A 148 -16.49 18.20 -7.28
CA VAL A 148 -17.51 17.34 -6.70
C VAL A 148 -18.80 17.51 -7.47
N TYR A 149 -19.48 16.42 -7.78
CA TYR A 149 -20.77 16.44 -8.48
C TYR A 149 -21.61 15.23 -8.11
N LYS A 150 -22.92 15.32 -8.34
CA LYS A 150 -23.87 14.23 -8.11
C LYS A 150 -24.43 13.76 -9.46
N LYS A 151 -24.46 12.45 -9.68
CA LYS A 151 -25.11 11.84 -10.84
C LYS A 151 -25.69 10.48 -10.50
N GLU A 152 -26.67 10.07 -11.28
CA GLU A 152 -27.13 8.68 -11.29
C GLU A 152 -26.11 7.81 -12.01
N ASN A 153 -25.71 6.73 -11.37
CA ASN A 153 -24.81 5.74 -11.96
C ASN A 153 -25.17 4.33 -11.49
N TYR A 154 -24.74 3.34 -12.25
CA TYR A 154 -24.78 1.97 -11.79
C TYR A 154 -23.64 1.74 -10.80
N VAL A 155 -24.00 1.19 -9.66
CA VAL A 155 -23.08 0.91 -8.55
C VAL A 155 -23.10 -0.57 -8.21
N ASN A 156 -22.02 -1.04 -7.59
CA ASN A 156 -21.97 -2.36 -7.00
C ASN A 156 -22.73 -2.31 -5.68
N TRP A 157 -23.86 -2.95 -5.61
CA TRP A 157 -24.72 -3.01 -4.44
C TRP A 157 -24.53 -4.36 -3.72
N ASP A 158 -24.19 -4.29 -2.45
CA ASP A 158 -24.19 -5.47 -1.58
C ASP A 158 -25.58 -5.63 -0.96
N PRO A 159 -26.32 -6.71 -1.29
CA PRO A 159 -27.69 -6.89 -0.80
C PRO A 159 -27.74 -7.35 0.67
N VAL A 160 -26.63 -7.84 1.24
CA VAL A 160 -26.52 -8.27 2.65
C VAL A 160 -26.15 -7.09 3.54
N ASP A 161 -25.11 -6.35 3.14
CA ASP A 161 -24.67 -5.15 3.85
C ASP A 161 -25.54 -3.92 3.52
N GLU A 162 -26.43 -4.01 2.54
CA GLU A 162 -27.32 -2.95 2.04
C GLU A 162 -26.58 -1.64 1.78
N THR A 163 -25.46 -1.75 1.05
CA THR A 163 -24.59 -0.60 0.76
C THR A 163 -23.92 -0.69 -0.62
N VAL A 164 -23.48 0.47 -1.09
CA VAL A 164 -22.62 0.58 -2.26
C VAL A 164 -21.19 0.14 -1.90
N LEU A 165 -20.60 -0.68 -2.77
CA LEU A 165 -19.21 -1.06 -2.72
C LEU A 165 -18.41 -0.34 -3.81
N ALA A 166 -17.22 0.14 -3.49
CA ALA A 166 -16.26 0.56 -4.49
C ALA A 166 -15.81 -0.66 -5.34
N ASN A 167 -15.31 -0.44 -6.54
CA ASN A 167 -14.88 -1.54 -7.43
C ASN A 167 -13.83 -2.44 -6.76
N GLU A 168 -12.95 -1.84 -5.97
CA GLU A 168 -11.87 -2.50 -5.23
C GLU A 168 -12.39 -3.38 -4.06
N GLN A 169 -13.63 -3.19 -3.67
CA GLN A 169 -14.32 -3.95 -2.61
C GLN A 169 -15.12 -5.14 -3.17
N VAL A 170 -15.06 -5.36 -4.47
CA VAL A 170 -15.69 -6.51 -5.13
C VAL A 170 -14.61 -7.49 -5.58
N ILE A 171 -14.64 -8.70 -5.00
CA ILE A 171 -13.68 -9.77 -5.31
C ILE A 171 -14.47 -10.94 -5.90
N ASP A 172 -14.12 -11.35 -7.12
CA ASP A 172 -14.81 -12.44 -7.85
C ASP A 172 -16.34 -12.27 -7.92
N GLY A 173 -16.80 -11.00 -8.11
CA GLY A 173 -18.23 -10.68 -8.17
C GLY A 173 -18.97 -10.72 -6.84
N LYS A 174 -18.25 -10.82 -5.73
CA LYS A 174 -18.78 -10.85 -4.37
C LYS A 174 -18.28 -9.69 -3.54
N GLY A 175 -19.10 -9.22 -2.62
CA GLY A 175 -18.67 -8.26 -1.63
C GLY A 175 -17.52 -8.83 -0.78
N TRP A 176 -16.41 -8.11 -0.71
CA TRP A 176 -15.17 -8.51 -0.03
C TRP A 176 -15.38 -8.92 1.44
N ARG A 177 -16.44 -8.43 2.03
CA ARG A 177 -16.77 -8.62 3.43
C ARG A 177 -17.95 -9.57 3.65
N SER A 178 -19.08 -9.31 3.00
CA SER A 178 -20.32 -10.11 3.14
C SER A 178 -20.20 -11.47 2.47
N GLY A 179 -19.36 -11.58 1.41
CA GLY A 179 -19.32 -12.73 0.51
C GLY A 179 -20.56 -12.86 -0.37
N ALA A 180 -21.51 -11.92 -0.27
CA ALA A 180 -22.73 -11.91 -1.08
C ALA A 180 -22.39 -11.57 -2.54
N VAL A 181 -23.15 -12.15 -3.48
CA VAL A 181 -23.06 -11.77 -4.88
C VAL A 181 -23.52 -10.31 -5.02
N VAL A 182 -22.66 -9.48 -5.60
CA VAL A 182 -22.93 -8.06 -5.78
C VAL A 182 -23.96 -7.85 -6.87
N GLU A 183 -24.94 -7.02 -6.60
CA GLU A 183 -25.98 -6.61 -7.55
C GLU A 183 -25.62 -5.27 -8.20
N ARG A 184 -26.03 -5.13 -9.47
CA ARG A 184 -25.90 -3.87 -10.18
C ARG A 184 -27.16 -3.01 -9.94
N LYS A 185 -27.02 -1.90 -9.20
CA LYS A 185 -28.13 -1.02 -8.83
C LYS A 185 -27.88 0.39 -9.33
N LYS A 186 -28.90 1.05 -9.88
CA LYS A 186 -28.83 2.44 -10.30
C LYS A 186 -29.17 3.36 -9.12
N LEU A 187 -28.18 4.15 -8.67
CA LEU A 187 -28.34 5.08 -7.55
C LEU A 187 -27.74 6.44 -7.88
N SER A 188 -28.31 7.49 -7.30
CA SER A 188 -27.77 8.84 -7.36
C SER A 188 -26.67 8.98 -6.30
N GLN A 189 -25.43 9.27 -6.74
CA GLN A 189 -24.23 9.23 -5.91
C GLN A 189 -23.40 10.51 -6.09
N TRP A 190 -22.67 10.89 -5.05
CA TRP A 190 -21.66 11.92 -5.10
C TRP A 190 -20.32 11.35 -5.58
N PHE A 191 -19.60 12.13 -6.40
CA PHE A 191 -18.31 11.76 -6.95
C PHE A 191 -17.28 12.87 -6.78
N PHE A 192 -16.03 12.49 -6.51
CA PHE A 192 -14.88 13.32 -6.77
C PHE A 192 -14.37 13.10 -8.20
N ASN A 193 -14.12 14.21 -8.92
CA ASN A 193 -13.60 14.20 -10.29
C ASN A 193 -12.09 13.93 -10.31
N ILE A 194 -11.67 12.75 -9.85
CA ILE A 194 -10.27 12.33 -9.83
C ILE A 194 -9.72 12.14 -11.24
N SER A 195 -10.55 11.73 -12.19
CA SER A 195 -10.15 11.49 -13.58
C SER A 195 -9.60 12.74 -14.26
N LYS A 196 -10.04 13.94 -13.84
CA LYS A 196 -9.49 15.22 -14.29
C LYS A 196 -7.99 15.38 -14.01
N PHE A 197 -7.47 14.69 -13.02
CA PHE A 197 -6.07 14.74 -12.60
C PHE A 197 -5.23 13.56 -13.12
N SER A 198 -5.78 12.72 -14.00
CA SER A 198 -5.12 11.49 -14.46
C SER A 198 -3.71 11.72 -15.01
N ASN A 199 -3.50 12.76 -15.83
CA ASN A 199 -2.19 13.11 -16.35
C ASN A 199 -1.23 13.52 -15.22
N GLN A 200 -1.65 14.44 -14.34
CA GLN A 200 -0.84 14.94 -13.24
C GLN A 200 -0.47 13.82 -12.27
N LEU A 201 -1.42 12.94 -11.93
CA LEU A 201 -1.17 11.77 -11.08
C LEU A 201 -0.18 10.80 -11.72
N LEU A 202 -0.27 10.59 -13.04
CA LEU A 202 0.64 9.72 -13.76
C LEU A 202 2.04 10.33 -13.88
N ASP A 203 2.11 11.62 -14.25
CA ASP A 203 3.38 12.31 -14.41
C ASP A 203 4.13 12.47 -13.08
N GLY A 204 3.42 12.77 -11.99
CA GLY A 204 4.00 12.87 -10.64
C GLY A 204 4.68 11.58 -10.14
N LEU A 205 4.33 10.40 -10.70
CA LEU A 205 5.04 9.15 -10.35
C LEU A 205 6.52 9.17 -10.72
N LYS A 206 6.92 10.01 -11.67
CA LYS A 206 8.32 10.15 -12.13
C LYS A 206 9.20 10.85 -11.08
N ASP A 207 8.59 11.68 -10.23
CA ASP A 207 9.27 12.47 -9.21
C ASP A 207 9.32 11.75 -7.83
N LEU A 208 8.77 10.53 -7.76
CA LEU A 208 8.71 9.70 -6.55
C LEU A 208 9.86 8.67 -6.52
N ASP A 209 11.10 9.17 -6.46
CA ASP A 209 12.31 8.33 -6.52
C ASP A 209 12.41 7.36 -5.34
N ASP A 210 12.02 7.79 -4.13
CA ASP A 210 12.07 6.99 -2.90
C ASP A 210 10.79 6.14 -2.67
N TRP A 211 10.04 5.88 -3.76
CA TRP A 211 8.88 4.98 -3.72
C TRP A 211 9.21 3.62 -4.34
N PRO A 212 8.66 2.50 -3.78
CA PRO A 212 8.81 1.18 -4.38
C PRO A 212 8.27 1.13 -5.82
N ASP A 213 9.06 0.59 -6.74
CA ASP A 213 8.65 0.47 -8.16
C ASP A 213 7.36 -0.33 -8.34
N LYS A 214 7.12 -1.31 -7.47
CA LYS A 214 5.88 -2.08 -7.45
C LYS A 214 4.66 -1.16 -7.27
N VAL A 215 4.70 -0.22 -6.34
CA VAL A 215 3.60 0.72 -6.07
C VAL A 215 3.40 1.67 -7.24
N LYS A 216 4.49 2.23 -7.79
CA LYS A 216 4.45 3.10 -8.99
C LYS A 216 3.82 2.37 -10.17
N THR A 217 4.20 1.13 -10.41
CA THR A 217 3.64 0.28 -11.46
C THR A 217 2.16 0.00 -11.25
N MET A 218 1.75 -0.32 -10.01
CA MET A 218 0.33 -0.54 -9.68
C MET A 218 -0.51 0.71 -9.95
N GLN A 219 -0.04 1.90 -9.54
CA GLN A 219 -0.75 3.16 -9.80
C GLN A 219 -0.77 3.50 -11.29
N SER A 220 0.35 3.36 -12.00
CA SER A 220 0.41 3.59 -13.44
C SER A 220 -0.57 2.71 -14.21
N ASN A 221 -0.62 1.42 -13.87
CA ASN A 221 -1.56 0.48 -14.48
C ASN A 221 -3.02 0.81 -14.13
N TRP A 222 -3.29 1.25 -12.90
CA TRP A 222 -4.63 1.64 -12.46
C TRP A 222 -5.12 2.92 -13.17
N ILE A 223 -4.27 3.94 -13.27
CA ILE A 223 -4.56 5.16 -14.04
C ILE A 223 -4.75 4.82 -15.51
N GLY A 224 -3.95 3.91 -16.04
CA GLY A 224 -4.16 3.23 -17.31
C GLY A 224 -4.28 4.17 -18.49
N LYS A 225 -3.24 4.97 -18.77
CA LYS A 225 -3.19 5.84 -19.95
C LYS A 225 -3.11 5.02 -21.22
N SER A 226 -4.05 5.23 -22.12
CA SER A 226 -4.10 4.58 -23.42
C SER A 226 -4.20 5.59 -24.56
N TYR A 227 -3.52 5.29 -25.64
CA TYR A 227 -3.57 6.06 -26.88
C TYR A 227 -4.42 5.31 -27.88
N GLY A 228 -5.36 6.02 -28.50
CA GLY A 228 -6.26 5.43 -29.47
C GLY A 228 -6.94 6.51 -30.29
N CYS A 229 -8.07 6.17 -30.85
CA CYS A 229 -8.92 7.14 -31.51
C CYS A 229 -10.42 6.88 -31.25
N GLU A 230 -11.18 7.95 -31.32
CA GLU A 230 -12.63 7.92 -31.41
C GLU A 230 -13.00 7.81 -32.89
N ILE A 231 -13.89 6.90 -33.23
CA ILE A 231 -14.29 6.62 -34.63
C ILE A 231 -15.80 6.57 -34.70
N ASP A 232 -16.38 7.22 -35.68
CA ASP A 232 -17.80 7.21 -35.92
C ASP A 232 -18.17 6.17 -36.98
N PHE A 233 -18.89 5.13 -36.57
CA PHE A 233 -19.45 4.13 -37.47
C PHE A 233 -20.82 4.54 -37.96
N LYS A 234 -20.99 4.75 -39.26
CA LYS A 234 -22.31 4.92 -39.84
C LYS A 234 -23.14 3.64 -39.69
N VAL A 235 -24.43 3.78 -39.45
CA VAL A 235 -25.33 2.64 -39.29
C VAL A 235 -26.49 2.71 -40.27
N GLU A 236 -26.96 1.54 -40.66
CA GLU A 236 -28.14 1.34 -41.51
C GLU A 236 -29.20 0.52 -40.75
N GLY A 237 -30.47 0.78 -41.06
CA GLY A 237 -31.59 0.07 -40.43
C GLY A 237 -32.23 0.80 -39.27
N ASP A 238 -31.71 1.98 -38.88
CA ASP A 238 -32.31 2.83 -37.86
C ASP A 238 -32.61 4.23 -38.38
N LYS A 239 -33.75 4.81 -37.95
CA LYS A 239 -34.16 6.15 -38.37
C LYS A 239 -33.70 7.25 -37.39
N ASN A 240 -33.39 6.91 -36.20
CA ASN A 240 -33.05 7.84 -35.10
C ASN A 240 -31.54 7.89 -34.81
N PHE A 241 -30.79 6.86 -35.21
CA PHE A 241 -29.35 6.79 -35.04
C PHE A 241 -28.70 6.60 -36.42
N ASN A 242 -27.92 7.60 -36.83
CA ASN A 242 -27.19 7.56 -38.10
C ASN A 242 -25.75 7.09 -37.92
N GLU A 243 -25.22 7.18 -36.69
CA GLU A 243 -23.84 6.82 -36.35
C GLU A 243 -23.72 6.35 -34.90
N ILE A 244 -22.72 5.51 -34.65
CA ILE A 244 -22.33 5.04 -33.34
C ILE A 244 -20.84 5.34 -33.14
N ARG A 245 -20.50 6.09 -32.11
CA ARG A 245 -19.12 6.45 -31.77
C ARG A 245 -18.48 5.34 -30.93
N VAL A 246 -17.25 4.95 -31.31
CA VAL A 246 -16.45 3.94 -30.65
C VAL A 246 -15.09 4.53 -30.28
N PHE A 247 -14.56 4.19 -29.11
CA PHE A 247 -13.16 4.40 -28.79
C PHE A 247 -12.39 3.08 -28.96
N THR A 248 -11.25 3.13 -29.64
CA THR A 248 -10.37 1.96 -29.80
C THR A 248 -8.91 2.34 -29.61
N THR A 249 -8.14 1.43 -28.99
CA THR A 249 -6.67 1.47 -28.95
C THR A 249 -6.02 0.76 -30.14
N ARG A 250 -6.82 0.02 -30.94
CA ARG A 250 -6.36 -0.77 -32.09
C ARG A 250 -7.09 -0.41 -33.38
N PRO A 251 -7.04 0.88 -33.80
CA PRO A 251 -7.68 1.31 -35.06
C PRO A 251 -7.10 0.61 -36.28
N ASP A 252 -5.89 0.10 -36.17
CA ASP A 252 -5.22 -0.68 -37.23
C ASP A 252 -5.94 -2.00 -37.54
N THR A 253 -6.75 -2.54 -36.63
CA THR A 253 -7.49 -3.79 -36.85
C THR A 253 -8.87 -3.63 -37.45
N LEU A 254 -9.26 -2.42 -37.85
CA LEU A 254 -10.57 -2.13 -38.45
C LEU A 254 -10.91 -2.97 -39.69
N PHE A 255 -9.92 -3.38 -40.50
CA PHE A 255 -10.13 -4.29 -41.64
C PHE A 255 -10.46 -5.72 -41.20
N GLY A 256 -10.34 -6.07 -39.90
CA GLY A 256 -10.81 -7.31 -39.31
C GLY A 256 -12.18 -7.18 -38.62
N PHE A 257 -12.92 -6.12 -38.91
CA PHE A 257 -14.24 -5.82 -38.35
C PHE A 257 -15.23 -6.95 -38.59
N SER A 258 -15.91 -7.42 -37.57
CA SER A 258 -16.81 -8.56 -37.58
C SER A 258 -18.19 -8.23 -36.98
N PHE A 259 -18.26 -7.35 -36.00
CA PHE A 259 -19.48 -6.90 -35.36
C PHE A 259 -19.24 -5.59 -34.59
N LEU A 260 -20.32 -4.86 -34.32
CA LEU A 260 -20.31 -3.75 -33.35
C LEU A 260 -21.06 -4.18 -32.10
N ALA A 261 -20.45 -4.08 -30.94
CA ALA A 261 -21.10 -4.44 -29.68
C ALA A 261 -21.39 -3.22 -28.82
N LEU A 262 -22.60 -3.16 -28.29
CA LEU A 262 -23.12 -2.08 -27.45
C LEU A 262 -23.37 -2.57 -26.04
N SER A 263 -23.19 -1.68 -25.09
CA SER A 263 -23.66 -1.87 -23.71
C SER A 263 -25.19 -1.98 -23.67
N VAL A 264 -25.72 -2.80 -22.80
CA VAL A 264 -27.19 -2.89 -22.54
C VAL A 264 -27.80 -1.57 -22.05
N ASP A 265 -26.95 -0.63 -21.64
CA ASP A 265 -27.33 0.72 -21.19
C ASP A 265 -27.05 1.82 -22.23
N HIS A 266 -26.60 1.45 -23.41
CA HIS A 266 -26.41 2.41 -24.52
C HIS A 266 -27.75 3.07 -24.87
N PRO A 267 -27.80 4.36 -25.24
CA PRO A 267 -29.05 5.08 -25.59
C PRO A 267 -29.94 4.38 -26.63
N LEU A 268 -29.33 3.63 -27.55
CA LEU A 268 -30.03 2.79 -28.51
C LEU A 268 -30.92 1.72 -27.89
N ALA A 269 -30.59 1.24 -26.66
CA ALA A 269 -31.34 0.22 -25.92
C ALA A 269 -32.81 0.63 -25.66
N LYS A 270 -33.10 1.94 -25.60
CA LYS A 270 -34.48 2.45 -25.42
C LYS A 270 -35.45 1.95 -26.50
N GLN A 271 -34.98 1.72 -27.70
CA GLN A 271 -35.82 1.23 -28.81
C GLN A 271 -36.23 -0.23 -28.59
N PHE A 272 -35.52 -0.98 -27.75
CA PHE A 272 -35.75 -2.41 -27.51
C PHE A 272 -36.37 -2.68 -26.12
N GLU A 273 -36.74 -1.63 -25.36
CA GLU A 273 -37.32 -1.76 -24.01
C GLU A 273 -38.62 -2.57 -23.96
N ASN A 274 -39.38 -2.62 -25.06
CA ASN A 274 -40.62 -3.38 -25.16
C ASN A 274 -40.41 -4.78 -25.78
N ASN A 275 -39.18 -5.14 -26.15
CA ASN A 275 -38.88 -6.44 -26.73
C ASN A 275 -38.62 -7.48 -25.61
N ALA A 276 -39.45 -8.53 -25.58
CA ALA A 276 -39.40 -9.54 -24.52
C ALA A 276 -38.02 -10.26 -24.43
N ASP A 277 -37.39 -10.57 -25.59
CA ASP A 277 -36.08 -11.21 -25.61
C ASP A 277 -34.96 -10.28 -25.16
N PHE A 278 -35.05 -8.99 -25.46
CA PHE A 278 -34.12 -7.97 -24.97
C PHE A 278 -34.24 -7.79 -23.47
N ILE A 279 -35.44 -7.75 -22.91
CA ILE A 279 -35.68 -7.68 -21.46
C ILE A 279 -35.05 -8.89 -20.76
N LYS A 280 -35.29 -10.09 -21.29
CA LYS A 280 -34.68 -11.31 -20.75
C LYS A 280 -33.15 -11.28 -20.81
N PHE A 281 -32.59 -10.83 -21.94
CA PHE A 281 -31.15 -10.64 -22.11
C PHE A 281 -30.60 -9.62 -21.10
N ARG A 282 -31.22 -8.44 -20.97
CA ARG A 282 -30.82 -7.39 -20.02
C ARG A 282 -30.83 -7.88 -18.58
N ASN A 283 -31.85 -8.65 -18.17
CA ASN A 283 -31.93 -9.26 -16.84
C ASN A 283 -30.81 -10.29 -16.59
N ASN A 284 -30.38 -11.02 -17.61
CA ASN A 284 -29.26 -11.93 -17.51
C ASN A 284 -27.94 -11.16 -17.38
N CYS A 285 -27.77 -10.06 -18.12
CA CYS A 285 -26.60 -9.19 -17.99
C CYS A 285 -26.47 -8.57 -16.59
N ALA A 286 -27.58 -8.23 -15.92
CA ALA A 286 -27.58 -7.68 -14.56
C ALA A 286 -27.00 -8.64 -13.50
N LYS A 287 -26.99 -9.94 -13.77
CA LYS A 287 -26.41 -10.96 -12.91
C LYS A 287 -24.91 -11.16 -13.14
N THR A 288 -24.35 -10.60 -14.19
CA THR A 288 -22.93 -10.63 -14.49
C THR A 288 -22.28 -9.49 -13.72
N GLY A 289 -21.23 -9.75 -12.93
CA GLY A 289 -20.54 -8.71 -12.16
C GLY A 289 -20.06 -7.54 -13.03
N THR A 290 -19.79 -6.40 -12.41
CA THR A 290 -19.38 -5.17 -13.10
C THR A 290 -17.86 -5.03 -13.25
N THR A 291 -17.06 -5.95 -12.67
CA THR A 291 -15.60 -5.91 -12.76
C THR A 291 -15.12 -6.49 -14.09
N GLU A 292 -14.03 -5.94 -14.65
CA GLU A 292 -13.42 -6.47 -15.88
C GLU A 292 -13.09 -7.96 -15.77
N GLU A 293 -12.70 -8.42 -14.59
CA GLU A 293 -12.33 -9.81 -14.33
C GLU A 293 -13.54 -10.74 -14.35
N SER A 294 -14.64 -10.39 -13.68
CA SER A 294 -15.88 -11.16 -13.72
C SER A 294 -16.50 -11.21 -15.13
N ILE A 295 -16.38 -10.10 -15.88
CA ILE A 295 -16.82 -10.00 -17.27
C ILE A 295 -15.94 -10.87 -18.20
N ALA A 296 -14.63 -10.91 -17.94
CA ALA A 296 -13.70 -11.73 -18.72
C ALA A 296 -13.98 -13.23 -18.57
N GLN A 297 -14.35 -13.68 -17.37
CA GLN A 297 -14.63 -15.08 -17.07
C GLN A 297 -16.06 -15.51 -17.42
N ALA A 298 -17.00 -14.57 -17.53
CA ALA A 298 -18.38 -14.87 -17.82
C ALA A 298 -18.59 -15.35 -19.27
N GLU A 299 -19.59 -16.21 -19.47
CA GLU A 299 -20.07 -16.60 -20.80
C GLU A 299 -20.45 -15.36 -21.61
N LYS A 300 -19.99 -15.26 -22.86
CA LYS A 300 -20.30 -14.12 -23.73
C LYS A 300 -21.73 -14.21 -24.25
N LEU A 301 -22.56 -13.28 -23.81
CA LEU A 301 -23.97 -13.19 -24.21
C LEU A 301 -24.21 -11.96 -25.09
N GLY A 302 -25.06 -12.12 -26.10
CA GLY A 302 -25.41 -11.03 -27.01
C GLY A 302 -26.86 -11.10 -27.50
N PHE A 303 -27.44 -9.91 -27.71
CA PHE A 303 -28.74 -9.76 -28.38
C PHE A 303 -28.51 -9.08 -29.74
N LYS A 304 -28.84 -9.76 -30.84
CA LYS A 304 -28.69 -9.26 -32.20
C LYS A 304 -29.77 -8.23 -32.52
N THR A 305 -29.38 -7.08 -33.00
CA THR A 305 -30.32 -6.06 -33.51
C THR A 305 -30.56 -6.25 -35.00
N HIS A 306 -31.47 -5.45 -35.57
CA HIS A 306 -31.67 -5.37 -37.00
C HIS A 306 -30.72 -4.36 -37.70
N ILE A 307 -29.87 -3.70 -36.93
CA ILE A 307 -28.99 -2.62 -37.37
C ILE A 307 -27.69 -3.20 -37.92
N MET A 308 -27.17 -2.60 -38.99
CA MET A 308 -25.86 -2.92 -39.55
C MET A 308 -24.93 -1.71 -39.40
N ALA A 309 -23.71 -1.94 -38.95
CA ALA A 309 -22.66 -0.91 -38.89
C ALA A 309 -21.74 -1.04 -40.11
N ILE A 310 -21.32 0.09 -40.65
CA ILE A 310 -20.46 0.21 -41.83
C ILE A 310 -19.03 0.46 -41.37
N ASN A 311 -18.09 -0.32 -41.88
CA ASN A 311 -16.67 -0.10 -41.59
C ASN A 311 -16.22 1.28 -42.14
N PRO A 312 -15.70 2.19 -41.27
CA PRO A 312 -15.32 3.52 -41.72
C PRO A 312 -14.21 3.54 -42.79
N LEU A 313 -13.32 2.54 -42.79
CA LEU A 313 -12.20 2.42 -43.76
C LEU A 313 -12.55 1.59 -44.98
N ASP A 314 -13.70 0.91 -45.01
CA ASP A 314 -14.17 0.08 -46.12
C ASP A 314 -15.71 0.09 -46.14
N PRO A 315 -16.35 1.06 -46.85
CA PRO A 315 -17.80 1.21 -46.88
C PRO A 315 -18.59 0.00 -47.39
N GLU A 316 -17.95 -0.93 -48.11
CA GLU A 316 -18.58 -2.17 -48.56
C GLU A 316 -18.59 -3.25 -47.45
N ASP A 317 -17.75 -3.14 -46.43
CA ASP A 317 -17.66 -4.08 -45.32
C ASP A 317 -18.66 -3.66 -44.19
N LYS A 318 -19.76 -4.39 -44.10
CA LYS A 318 -20.85 -4.15 -43.13
C LYS A 318 -20.91 -5.32 -42.14
N ALA A 319 -21.20 -5.00 -40.89
CA ALA A 319 -21.30 -6.00 -39.83
C ALA A 319 -22.50 -5.73 -38.90
N PRO A 320 -23.07 -6.78 -38.29
CA PRO A 320 -24.23 -6.64 -37.41
C PRO A 320 -23.91 -5.93 -36.10
N VAL A 321 -24.90 -5.19 -35.59
CA VAL A 321 -24.84 -4.54 -34.26
C VAL A 321 -25.49 -5.47 -33.23
N TYR A 322 -24.80 -5.72 -32.12
CA TYR A 322 -25.27 -6.49 -30.99
C TYR A 322 -25.27 -5.67 -29.71
N PHE A 323 -26.20 -5.91 -28.80
CA PHE A 323 -25.97 -5.64 -27.39
C PHE A 323 -25.22 -6.82 -26.78
N ALA A 324 -24.17 -6.57 -25.97
CA ALA A 324 -23.32 -7.60 -25.41
C ALA A 324 -23.04 -7.35 -23.91
N ASN A 325 -22.99 -8.46 -23.12
CA ASN A 325 -22.79 -8.38 -21.67
C ASN A 325 -21.39 -7.95 -21.26
N PHE A 326 -20.43 -7.96 -22.17
CA PHE A 326 -19.04 -7.58 -21.89
C PHE A 326 -18.69 -6.13 -22.29
N VAL A 327 -19.67 -5.36 -22.77
CA VAL A 327 -19.48 -3.94 -23.09
C VAL A 327 -20.08 -3.09 -21.97
N LEU A 328 -19.23 -2.26 -21.34
CA LEU A 328 -19.63 -1.35 -20.28
C LEU A 328 -19.90 0.04 -20.82
N MET A 329 -20.95 0.71 -20.31
CA MET A 329 -21.29 2.07 -20.69
C MET A 329 -20.19 3.09 -20.37
N ASP A 330 -19.43 2.82 -19.31
CA ASP A 330 -18.36 3.68 -18.82
C ASP A 330 -17.04 3.56 -19.58
N TYR A 331 -16.96 2.72 -20.59
CA TYR A 331 -15.79 2.58 -21.46
C TYR A 331 -16.15 2.94 -22.89
N GLY A 332 -15.48 3.96 -23.43
CA GLY A 332 -15.56 4.33 -24.85
C GLY A 332 -16.98 4.51 -25.40
N PHE A 333 -17.84 5.28 -24.79
CA PHE A 333 -19.22 5.54 -25.23
C PHE A 333 -20.18 4.35 -25.13
N GLY A 334 -19.79 3.27 -24.44
CA GLY A 334 -20.60 2.06 -24.36
C GLY A 334 -20.71 1.29 -25.67
N ALA A 335 -19.73 1.43 -26.55
CA ALA A 335 -19.67 0.78 -27.85
C ALA A 335 -18.23 0.33 -28.16
N VAL A 336 -18.08 -0.87 -28.72
CA VAL A 336 -16.79 -1.41 -29.18
C VAL A 336 -16.99 -2.08 -30.55
N PHE A 337 -16.00 -2.01 -31.43
CA PHE A 337 -15.97 -2.86 -32.60
C PHE A 337 -15.22 -4.15 -32.31
N GLY A 338 -15.74 -5.27 -32.80
CA GLY A 338 -15.15 -6.57 -32.60
C GLY A 338 -14.18 -6.96 -33.72
N CYS A 339 -12.97 -7.36 -33.32
CA CYS A 339 -11.98 -7.97 -34.22
C CYS A 339 -11.55 -9.36 -33.70
N PRO A 340 -12.32 -10.40 -33.94
CA PRO A 340 -12.15 -11.74 -33.35
C PRO A 340 -10.75 -12.33 -33.53
N ALA A 341 -10.11 -12.13 -34.67
CA ALA A 341 -8.79 -12.68 -34.92
C ALA A 341 -7.70 -12.11 -33.96
N HIS A 342 -7.95 -10.94 -33.31
CA HIS A 342 -6.94 -10.24 -32.53
C HIS A 342 -7.39 -9.80 -31.14
N ASP A 343 -8.57 -10.20 -30.69
CA ASP A 343 -9.08 -10.08 -29.31
C ASP A 343 -9.81 -11.37 -28.91
N GLN A 344 -9.41 -12.01 -27.81
CA GLN A 344 -9.96 -13.29 -27.41
C GLN A 344 -11.44 -13.19 -26.98
N ARG A 345 -11.87 -12.08 -26.39
CA ARG A 345 -13.27 -11.85 -26.01
C ARG A 345 -14.16 -11.78 -27.25
N ASP A 346 -13.67 -11.09 -28.27
CA ASP A 346 -14.33 -10.98 -29.56
C ASP A 346 -14.35 -12.33 -30.29
N MET A 347 -13.26 -13.14 -30.15
CA MET A 347 -13.18 -14.49 -30.71
C MET A 347 -14.25 -15.39 -30.09
N ASP A 348 -14.32 -15.45 -28.75
CA ASP A 348 -15.29 -16.26 -28.03
C ASP A 348 -16.74 -15.89 -28.43
N PHE A 349 -16.99 -14.58 -28.59
CA PHE A 349 -18.27 -14.08 -29.03
C PHE A 349 -18.57 -14.47 -30.50
N ALA A 350 -17.59 -14.28 -31.38
CA ALA A 350 -17.75 -14.59 -32.82
C ALA A 350 -17.96 -16.07 -33.08
N LEU A 351 -17.25 -16.95 -32.37
CA LEU A 351 -17.44 -18.40 -32.44
C LEU A 351 -18.85 -18.80 -32.01
N LYS A 352 -19.34 -18.24 -30.89
CA LYS A 352 -20.68 -18.52 -30.36
C LYS A 352 -21.79 -18.08 -31.34
N TYR A 353 -21.66 -16.91 -31.92
CA TYR A 353 -22.68 -16.34 -32.82
C TYR A 353 -22.40 -16.56 -34.31
N LYS A 354 -21.37 -17.39 -34.62
CA LYS A 354 -20.96 -17.75 -35.99
C LYS A 354 -20.70 -16.54 -36.88
N LEU A 355 -19.96 -15.58 -36.34
CA LEU A 355 -19.61 -14.35 -37.05
C LEU A 355 -18.32 -14.54 -37.86
N LYS A 356 -18.10 -13.63 -38.83
CA LYS A 356 -16.89 -13.61 -39.68
C LYS A 356 -15.63 -13.41 -38.85
N ILE A 357 -14.59 -14.23 -39.10
CA ILE A 357 -13.27 -14.06 -38.50
C ILE A 357 -12.29 -13.76 -39.64
N LYS A 358 -11.72 -12.56 -39.63
CA LYS A 358 -10.76 -12.10 -40.65
C LYS A 358 -9.44 -11.75 -39.97
N THR A 359 -8.39 -12.48 -40.35
CA THR A 359 -7.03 -12.24 -39.82
C THR A 359 -6.40 -11.05 -40.51
N VAL A 360 -5.93 -10.07 -39.71
CA VAL A 360 -5.32 -8.84 -40.23
C VAL A 360 -3.90 -8.60 -39.70
N VAL A 361 -3.42 -9.42 -38.78
CA VAL A 361 -2.04 -9.39 -38.28
C VAL A 361 -1.42 -10.79 -38.41
N LYS A 362 -0.22 -10.85 -38.97
CA LYS A 362 0.59 -12.07 -39.11
C LYS A 362 1.84 -11.97 -38.23
N PRO A 363 2.23 -13.04 -37.51
CA PRO A 363 3.48 -13.07 -36.75
C PRO A 363 4.69 -12.81 -37.64
N LYS A 364 5.72 -12.14 -37.09
CA LYS A 364 6.93 -11.76 -37.86
C LYS A 364 7.66 -12.97 -38.47
N ASP A 365 7.69 -14.07 -37.72
CA ASP A 365 8.47 -15.27 -38.07
C ASP A 365 7.63 -16.33 -38.80
N HIS A 366 6.39 -16.01 -39.23
CA HIS A 366 5.53 -16.94 -39.94
C HIS A 366 5.68 -16.77 -41.46
N GLU A 367 6.15 -17.81 -42.15
CA GLU A 367 6.20 -17.86 -43.60
C GLU A 367 4.87 -18.41 -44.17
N GLY A 368 4.38 -17.82 -45.26
CA GLY A 368 3.14 -18.24 -45.92
C GLY A 368 1.87 -17.55 -45.36
N ASP A 369 0.72 -18.14 -45.67
CA ASP A 369 -0.59 -17.64 -45.26
C ASP A 369 -0.82 -17.94 -43.77
N PHE A 370 -1.24 -16.92 -43.04
CA PHE A 370 -1.56 -17.04 -41.62
C PHE A 370 -3.05 -16.76 -41.38
N LYS A 371 -3.73 -17.74 -40.78
CA LYS A 371 -5.13 -17.69 -40.47
C LYS A 371 -5.38 -18.01 -39.00
N VAL A 372 -6.24 -17.24 -38.37
CA VAL A 372 -6.69 -17.41 -36.98
C VAL A 372 -8.10 -17.98 -36.98
N ASP A 373 -8.30 -19.14 -36.37
CA ASP A 373 -9.60 -19.84 -36.40
C ASP A 373 -10.27 -19.96 -35.02
N GLU A 374 -9.56 -20.39 -33.97
CA GLU A 374 -10.14 -20.66 -32.65
C GLU A 374 -9.53 -19.82 -31.50
N LYS A 375 -8.27 -19.42 -31.62
CA LYS A 375 -7.56 -18.63 -30.60
C LYS A 375 -7.01 -17.35 -31.20
N ALA A 376 -7.40 -16.22 -30.63
CA ALA A 376 -6.96 -14.90 -31.10
C ALA A 376 -5.43 -14.75 -31.06
N TYR A 377 -4.87 -14.14 -32.09
CA TYR A 377 -3.47 -13.73 -32.13
C TYR A 377 -3.32 -12.27 -31.65
N THR A 378 -2.77 -12.07 -30.48
CA THR A 378 -2.59 -10.75 -29.85
C THR A 378 -1.15 -10.22 -29.89
N GLY A 379 -0.26 -10.94 -30.56
CA GLY A 379 1.17 -10.61 -30.67
C GLY A 379 1.49 -9.50 -31.69
N SER A 380 2.76 -9.12 -31.72
CA SER A 380 3.33 -8.20 -32.73
C SER A 380 3.59 -8.92 -34.05
N GLY A 381 3.70 -8.16 -35.14
CA GLY A 381 3.95 -8.73 -36.46
C GLY A 381 3.79 -7.73 -37.59
N HIS A 382 3.20 -8.13 -38.68
CA HIS A 382 2.91 -7.27 -39.84
C HIS A 382 1.44 -7.32 -40.21
N MET A 383 0.91 -6.18 -40.69
CA MET A 383 -0.45 -6.09 -41.19
C MET A 383 -0.61 -6.90 -42.49
N ILE A 384 -1.71 -7.66 -42.59
CA ILE A 384 -2.15 -8.36 -43.80
C ILE A 384 -3.64 -8.11 -44.01
N ASN A 385 -4.17 -8.33 -45.19
CA ASN A 385 -5.60 -8.19 -45.52
C ASN A 385 -6.20 -6.83 -45.10
N SER A 386 -5.39 -5.77 -45.07
CA SER A 386 -5.72 -4.46 -44.49
C SER A 386 -5.41 -3.32 -45.42
N ASN A 387 -5.53 -3.52 -46.75
CA ASN A 387 -5.37 -2.52 -47.78
C ASN A 387 -4.07 -1.70 -47.62
N PHE A 388 -4.20 -0.38 -47.42
CA PHE A 388 -3.09 0.56 -47.25
C PHE A 388 -2.24 0.34 -45.98
N LEU A 389 -2.66 -0.49 -45.02
CA LEU A 389 -1.90 -0.86 -43.84
C LEU A 389 -1.04 -2.11 -44.06
N ASN A 390 -1.19 -2.85 -45.19
CA ASN A 390 -0.46 -4.08 -45.44
C ASN A 390 1.05 -3.87 -45.35
N GLY A 391 1.75 -4.81 -44.68
CA GLY A 391 3.19 -4.78 -44.50
C GLY A 391 3.71 -3.91 -43.35
N LEU A 392 2.87 -3.02 -42.76
CA LEU A 392 3.28 -2.19 -41.63
C LEU A 392 3.49 -3.02 -40.37
N LYS A 393 4.46 -2.62 -39.57
CA LYS A 393 4.73 -3.26 -38.26
C LYS A 393 3.65 -2.95 -37.25
N VAL A 394 3.25 -4.01 -36.54
CA VAL A 394 2.23 -3.96 -35.49
C VAL A 394 2.91 -4.06 -34.13
N PRO A 395 2.61 -3.14 -33.18
CA PRO A 395 1.65 -2.02 -33.25
C PRO A 395 2.23 -0.68 -33.72
N GLU A 396 3.56 -0.55 -33.87
CA GLU A 396 4.27 0.73 -33.90
C GLU A 396 3.90 1.59 -35.09
N GLU A 397 3.90 0.99 -36.31
CA GLU A 397 3.64 1.72 -37.54
C GLU A 397 2.13 1.71 -37.91
N SER A 398 1.48 0.58 -37.68
CA SER A 398 0.09 0.33 -38.09
C SER A 398 -0.91 1.26 -37.40
N ILE A 399 -0.81 1.38 -36.07
CA ILE A 399 -1.70 2.27 -35.26
C ILE A 399 -1.50 3.72 -35.67
N LYS A 400 -0.24 4.18 -35.80
CA LYS A 400 0.05 5.55 -36.18
C LYS A 400 -0.55 5.88 -37.54
N LYS A 401 -0.34 4.99 -38.53
CA LYS A 401 -0.85 5.17 -39.88
C LYS A 401 -2.37 5.13 -39.94
N ALA A 402 -3.00 4.23 -39.20
CA ALA A 402 -4.45 4.15 -39.11
C ALA A 402 -5.05 5.46 -38.53
N ILE A 403 -4.48 6.00 -37.46
CA ILE A 403 -4.93 7.27 -36.86
C ILE A 403 -4.77 8.44 -37.85
N GLU A 404 -3.61 8.52 -38.53
CA GLU A 404 -3.38 9.58 -39.55
C GLU A 404 -4.44 9.59 -40.62
N ILE A 405 -4.89 8.43 -41.10
CA ILE A 405 -5.90 8.31 -42.16
C ILE A 405 -7.29 8.63 -41.59
N ILE A 406 -7.62 8.13 -40.41
CA ILE A 406 -8.90 8.40 -39.73
C ILE A 406 -9.08 9.91 -39.53
N GLU A 407 -8.04 10.62 -39.07
CA GLU A 407 -8.08 12.08 -38.92
C GLU A 407 -8.16 12.83 -40.26
N ARG A 408 -7.34 12.44 -41.25
CA ARG A 408 -7.32 13.04 -42.56
C ARG A 408 -8.68 12.96 -43.27
N ASP A 409 -9.34 11.81 -43.16
CA ASP A 409 -10.59 11.53 -43.85
C ASP A 409 -11.84 11.93 -43.03
N ASN A 410 -11.64 12.62 -41.89
CA ASN A 410 -12.66 13.06 -40.93
C ASN A 410 -13.58 11.91 -40.43
N LEU A 411 -13.04 10.71 -40.26
CA LEU A 411 -13.74 9.53 -39.75
C LEU A 411 -13.69 9.43 -38.22
N GLY A 412 -12.85 10.26 -37.59
CA GLY A 412 -12.66 10.28 -36.16
C GLY A 412 -11.46 11.13 -35.73
N ASN A 413 -11.10 11.08 -34.44
CA ASN A 413 -10.04 11.90 -33.88
C ASN A 413 -9.14 11.07 -32.97
N LYS A 414 -7.82 11.38 -32.96
CA LYS A 414 -6.90 10.85 -31.98
C LYS A 414 -7.36 11.23 -30.56
N LYS A 415 -7.30 10.28 -29.64
CA LYS A 415 -7.72 10.49 -28.25
C LYS A 415 -6.81 9.78 -27.28
N ILE A 416 -6.53 10.47 -26.18
CA ILE A 416 -5.93 9.84 -25.00
C ILE A 416 -7.06 9.53 -24.04
N ASN A 417 -7.17 8.28 -23.64
CA ASN A 417 -8.13 7.83 -22.65
C ASN A 417 -7.43 7.31 -21.41
N PHE A 418 -8.11 7.38 -20.27
CA PHE A 418 -7.63 6.86 -18.99
C PHE A 418 -8.62 5.83 -18.46
N ARG A 419 -8.09 4.77 -17.84
CA ARG A 419 -8.90 3.77 -17.17
C ARG A 419 -9.44 4.29 -15.84
N LEU A 420 -8.70 5.20 -15.18
CA LEU A 420 -9.10 5.81 -13.91
C LEU A 420 -10.48 6.45 -14.03
N LYS A 421 -11.41 6.02 -13.19
CA LYS A 421 -12.79 6.52 -13.07
C LYS A 421 -12.91 7.48 -11.92
N ASP A 422 -13.94 8.34 -11.97
CA ASP A 422 -14.23 9.23 -10.85
C ASP A 422 -14.60 8.45 -9.59
N TRP A 423 -14.14 8.97 -8.47
CA TRP A 423 -14.27 8.31 -7.17
C TRP A 423 -15.65 8.55 -6.57
N GLY A 424 -16.47 7.50 -6.48
CA GLY A 424 -17.78 7.53 -5.83
C GLY A 424 -17.64 7.57 -4.30
N ILE A 425 -18.09 8.66 -3.70
CA ILE A 425 -17.86 8.96 -2.28
C ILE A 425 -19.09 8.82 -1.40
N SER A 426 -20.25 8.52 -1.92
CA SER A 426 -21.48 8.30 -1.13
C SER A 426 -21.52 6.93 -0.50
N ARG A 427 -21.86 6.86 0.80
CA ARG A 427 -22.10 5.61 1.52
C ARG A 427 -23.42 5.71 2.28
N GLN A 428 -24.28 4.70 2.14
CA GLN A 428 -25.60 4.58 2.82
C GLN A 428 -25.40 4.03 4.22
N ARG A 429 -24.76 4.85 5.10
CA ARG A 429 -24.32 4.45 6.42
C ARG A 429 -24.48 5.56 7.45
N PHE A 430 -24.63 5.14 8.71
CA PHE A 430 -24.63 6.06 9.84
C PHE A 430 -23.23 6.50 10.25
N TRP A 431 -22.29 5.54 10.45
CA TRP A 431 -20.98 5.83 11.03
C TRP A 431 -19.99 6.26 9.95
N GLY A 432 -20.09 7.52 9.57
CA GLY A 432 -19.27 8.18 8.57
C GLY A 432 -19.44 9.70 8.62
N CYS A 433 -18.58 10.46 7.95
CA CYS A 433 -18.68 11.91 7.87
C CYS A 433 -19.92 12.33 7.07
N PRO A 434 -20.89 13.07 7.64
CA PRO A 434 -22.07 13.54 6.90
C PRO A 434 -21.69 14.49 5.76
N ILE A 435 -22.32 14.34 4.61
CA ILE A 435 -22.14 15.21 3.45
C ILE A 435 -22.84 16.55 3.70
N PRO A 436 -22.14 17.71 3.56
CA PRO A 436 -22.65 19.02 3.96
C PRO A 436 -23.56 19.67 2.90
N ILE A 437 -24.55 18.90 2.41
CA ILE A 437 -25.55 19.31 1.43
C ILE A 437 -26.94 19.16 2.01
N ALA A 438 -27.84 20.03 1.61
CA ALA A 438 -29.27 19.91 1.85
C ALA A 438 -30.04 20.09 0.53
N TYR A 439 -31.32 19.72 0.51
CA TYR A 439 -32.18 19.80 -0.68
C TYR A 439 -33.41 20.63 -0.38
N ASP A 440 -33.80 21.46 -1.35
CA ASP A 440 -35.09 22.15 -1.34
C ASP A 440 -36.23 21.17 -1.73
N GLU A 441 -37.45 21.70 -1.74
CA GLU A 441 -38.66 20.97 -2.10
C GLU A 441 -38.64 20.41 -3.53
N ASN A 442 -37.84 20.99 -4.42
CA ASN A 442 -37.65 20.57 -5.81
C ASN A 442 -36.50 19.56 -5.97
N GLY A 443 -35.82 19.20 -4.89
CA GLY A 443 -34.63 18.31 -4.90
C GLY A 443 -33.34 19.01 -5.35
N THR A 444 -33.32 20.36 -5.38
CA THR A 444 -32.11 21.12 -5.75
C THR A 444 -31.11 21.10 -4.61
N ALA A 445 -29.86 20.74 -4.91
CA ALA A 445 -28.79 20.68 -3.91
C ALA A 445 -28.36 22.09 -3.46
N ILE A 446 -28.34 22.31 -2.15
CA ILE A 446 -27.96 23.56 -1.48
C ILE A 446 -26.80 23.27 -0.54
N LYS A 447 -25.75 24.07 -0.63
CA LYS A 447 -24.64 24.02 0.33
C LYS A 447 -25.09 24.42 1.72
N ILE A 448 -24.74 23.64 2.71
CA ILE A 448 -24.93 24.03 4.11
C ILE A 448 -23.90 25.11 4.46
N PRO A 449 -24.31 26.26 5.02
CA PRO A 449 -23.38 27.34 5.34
C PRO A 449 -22.29 26.91 6.31
N LYS A 450 -21.08 27.45 6.12
CA LYS A 450 -19.88 27.10 6.92
C LYS A 450 -20.11 27.30 8.44
N GLU A 451 -20.92 28.26 8.82
CA GLU A 451 -21.24 28.61 10.21
C GLU A 451 -22.07 27.50 10.91
N LYS A 452 -22.67 26.62 10.12
CA LYS A 452 -23.46 25.48 10.61
C LYS A 452 -22.67 24.17 10.68
N LEU A 453 -21.40 24.21 10.28
CA LEU A 453 -20.49 23.06 10.42
C LEU A 453 -19.90 22.95 11.82
N PRO A 454 -19.67 21.76 12.35
CA PRO A 454 -19.92 20.47 11.72
C PRO A 454 -21.38 20.06 11.76
N ILE A 455 -21.83 19.37 10.70
CA ILE A 455 -23.07 18.60 10.76
C ILE A 455 -22.75 17.35 11.58
N LYS A 456 -23.17 17.34 12.81
CA LYS A 456 -22.92 16.23 13.73
C LYS A 456 -23.89 15.06 13.47
N LEU A 457 -23.39 13.85 13.68
CA LEU A 457 -24.24 12.66 13.75
C LEU A 457 -25.13 12.72 15.00
N PRO A 458 -26.35 12.17 14.96
CA PRO A 458 -27.22 12.12 16.13
C PRO A 458 -26.67 11.17 17.20
N ASP A 459 -26.81 11.55 18.47
CA ASP A 459 -26.39 10.73 19.61
C ASP A 459 -27.26 9.47 19.78
N LYS A 460 -28.51 9.51 19.31
CA LYS A 460 -29.45 8.38 19.37
C LYS A 460 -29.83 7.97 17.96
N ILE A 461 -29.60 6.72 17.62
CA ILE A 461 -29.91 6.15 16.32
C ILE A 461 -30.40 4.70 16.44
N ASN A 462 -31.37 4.34 15.63
CA ASN A 462 -31.75 2.94 15.46
C ASN A 462 -30.97 2.32 14.30
N LEU A 463 -30.00 1.48 14.62
CA LEU A 463 -29.18 0.78 13.62
C LEU A 463 -29.87 -0.47 13.05
N ASN A 464 -30.98 -0.92 13.63
CA ASN A 464 -31.70 -2.14 13.22
C ASN A 464 -32.79 -1.86 12.17
N VAL A 465 -32.60 -0.81 11.37
CA VAL A 465 -33.47 -0.48 10.24
C VAL A 465 -32.85 -0.98 8.94
N LYS A 466 -33.67 -1.22 7.91
CA LYS A 466 -33.23 -1.55 6.58
C LYS A 466 -32.72 -0.30 5.86
N GLY A 467 -31.59 -0.44 5.17
CA GLY A 467 -30.97 0.66 4.44
C GLY A 467 -30.26 1.68 5.34
N ASN A 468 -30.19 2.92 4.89
CA ASN A 468 -29.45 3.97 5.59
C ASN A 468 -30.18 4.43 6.86
N PRO A 469 -29.61 4.26 8.07
CA PRO A 469 -30.25 4.66 9.33
C PRO A 469 -30.58 6.15 9.40
N LEU A 470 -29.77 7.02 8.79
CA LEU A 470 -30.00 8.47 8.77
C LEU A 470 -31.27 8.86 8.01
N ASN A 471 -31.68 8.07 7.01
CA ASN A 471 -32.94 8.26 6.29
C ASN A 471 -34.17 8.11 7.18
N HIS A 472 -34.05 7.34 8.24
CA HIS A 472 -35.14 7.05 9.18
C HIS A 472 -35.15 7.98 10.39
N HIS A 473 -34.24 8.94 10.50
CA HIS A 473 -34.15 9.87 11.62
C HIS A 473 -34.80 11.22 11.25
N GLU A 474 -36.12 11.36 11.50
CA GLU A 474 -36.92 12.50 11.01
C GLU A 474 -36.41 13.86 11.47
N GLU A 475 -36.03 14.02 12.74
CA GLU A 475 -35.50 15.27 13.27
C GLU A 475 -34.13 15.63 12.70
N TRP A 476 -33.24 14.64 12.59
CA TRP A 476 -31.88 14.89 12.11
C TRP A 476 -31.87 15.26 10.63
N LYS A 477 -32.76 14.71 9.80
CA LYS A 477 -32.85 15.03 8.37
C LYS A 477 -33.15 16.51 8.09
N LEU A 478 -33.76 17.22 9.01
CA LEU A 478 -34.17 18.61 8.79
C LEU A 478 -33.05 19.57 9.23
N ILE A 479 -32.88 20.64 8.46
CA ILE A 479 -32.02 21.78 8.78
C ILE A 479 -32.71 23.07 8.37
N GLU A 480 -32.59 24.08 9.21
CA GLU A 480 -33.05 25.42 8.90
C GLU A 480 -31.86 26.26 8.41
N ILE A 481 -32.01 26.88 7.22
CA ILE A 481 -31.05 27.81 6.61
C ILE A 481 -31.82 29.08 6.22
N ASN A 482 -31.44 30.22 6.77
CA ASN A 482 -32.06 31.52 6.51
C ASN A 482 -33.60 31.52 6.69
N GLY A 483 -34.10 30.88 7.75
CA GLY A 483 -35.52 30.80 8.07
C GLY A 483 -36.34 29.81 7.26
N LYS A 484 -35.71 29.04 6.34
CA LYS A 484 -36.36 27.97 5.55
C LYS A 484 -35.87 26.61 5.96
N LYS A 485 -36.77 25.61 5.95
CA LYS A 485 -36.44 24.21 6.24
C LYS A 485 -36.02 23.50 4.95
N TYR A 486 -34.96 22.69 5.07
CA TYR A 486 -34.39 21.87 4.00
C TYR A 486 -34.15 20.46 4.50
N GLN A 487 -34.09 19.48 3.59
CA GLN A 487 -33.72 18.10 3.93
C GLN A 487 -32.21 17.93 3.72
N LYS A 488 -31.50 17.48 4.76
CA LYS A 488 -30.08 17.15 4.65
C LYS A 488 -29.84 15.92 3.77
N GLU A 489 -28.71 15.88 3.10
CA GLU A 489 -28.18 14.64 2.55
C GLU A 489 -27.99 13.62 3.69
N THR A 490 -28.35 12.38 3.45
CA THR A 490 -28.29 11.30 4.44
C THR A 490 -27.17 10.31 4.17
N ASP A 491 -26.58 10.35 2.98
CA ASP A 491 -25.35 9.62 2.72
C ASP A 491 -24.18 10.24 3.49
N THR A 492 -23.25 9.38 3.90
CA THR A 492 -21.98 9.78 4.50
C THR A 492 -20.84 9.59 3.48
N LEU A 493 -19.72 10.24 3.72
CA LEU A 493 -18.54 10.11 2.88
C LEU A 493 -17.88 8.74 3.04
N ASP A 494 -17.29 8.26 1.97
CA ASP A 494 -16.35 7.14 1.98
C ASP A 494 -15.22 7.40 2.97
N THR A 495 -14.88 6.43 3.81
CA THR A 495 -13.86 6.56 4.85
C THR A 495 -12.44 6.81 4.30
N PHE A 496 -12.19 6.48 3.03
CA PHE A 496 -10.94 6.90 2.39
C PHE A 496 -10.80 8.42 2.23
N VAL A 497 -11.89 9.17 2.29
CA VAL A 497 -11.83 10.63 2.35
C VAL A 497 -11.21 11.07 3.67
N ASP A 498 -11.56 10.39 4.77
CA ASP A 498 -11.02 10.66 6.11
C ASP A 498 -9.49 10.54 6.14
N SER A 499 -8.96 9.50 5.51
CA SER A 499 -7.52 9.23 5.47
C SER A 499 -6.77 10.00 4.37
N SER A 500 -7.47 10.71 3.46
CA SER A 500 -6.82 11.37 2.33
C SER A 500 -6.14 12.70 2.67
N TRP A 501 -6.28 13.23 3.90
CA TRP A 501 -5.72 14.51 4.30
C TRP A 501 -5.19 14.55 5.74
N TYR A 502 -5.29 13.49 6.50
CA TYR A 502 -4.91 13.42 7.92
C TYR A 502 -3.45 13.81 8.20
N PHE A 503 -2.56 13.54 7.24
CA PHE A 503 -1.16 13.95 7.30
C PHE A 503 -0.99 15.48 7.33
N LEU A 504 -1.92 16.25 6.73
CA LEU A 504 -1.98 17.70 6.86
C LEU A 504 -2.46 18.10 8.26
N ARG A 505 -3.48 17.40 8.78
CA ARG A 505 -4.03 17.67 10.11
C ARG A 505 -3.01 17.45 11.21
N PHE A 506 -2.16 16.43 11.09
CA PHE A 506 -1.08 16.21 12.05
C PHE A 506 -0.07 17.36 12.13
N CYS A 507 0.10 18.14 11.08
CA CYS A 507 0.95 19.33 11.11
C CYS A 507 0.40 20.40 12.07
N SER A 508 -0.92 20.51 12.18
CA SER A 508 -1.63 21.53 12.98
C SER A 508 -2.89 20.96 13.63
N PRO A 509 -2.80 20.00 14.54
CA PRO A 509 -3.98 19.27 15.04
C PRO A 509 -4.96 20.16 15.81
N ASN A 510 -4.50 21.27 16.37
CA ASN A 510 -5.30 22.19 17.17
C ASN A 510 -5.78 23.44 16.39
N GLU A 511 -5.56 23.49 15.06
CA GLU A 511 -6.08 24.60 14.24
C GLU A 511 -7.61 24.47 14.11
N ASN A 512 -8.32 25.55 14.42
CA ASN A 512 -9.78 25.54 14.47
C ASN A 512 -10.44 26.27 13.30
N ASN A 513 -9.71 27.18 12.64
CA ASN A 513 -10.24 28.03 11.57
C ASN A 513 -10.29 27.27 10.22
N TYR A 514 -9.33 26.37 10.01
CA TYR A 514 -9.20 25.58 8.80
C TYR A 514 -8.57 24.21 9.12
N GLY A 515 -8.60 23.25 8.21
CA GLY A 515 -8.07 21.91 8.44
C GLY A 515 -6.58 21.85 8.77
N TYR A 516 -5.83 22.89 8.43
CA TYR A 516 -4.39 23.04 8.69
C TYR A 516 -3.97 24.50 8.66
N ASN A 517 -2.79 24.79 9.23
CA ASN A 517 -2.12 26.08 9.15
C ASN A 517 -1.01 26.02 8.08
N MET A 518 -0.97 27.00 7.17
CA MET A 518 -0.01 27.00 6.05
C MET A 518 1.46 27.13 6.48
N ASP A 519 1.75 27.81 7.58
CA ASP A 519 3.12 27.90 8.09
C ASP A 519 3.61 26.55 8.61
N ASP A 520 2.70 25.79 9.26
CA ASP A 520 3.00 24.42 9.70
C ASP A 520 3.15 23.47 8.50
N ILE A 521 2.30 23.61 7.50
CA ILE A 521 2.41 22.85 6.26
C ILE A 521 3.76 23.13 5.57
N ASN A 522 4.12 24.40 5.42
CA ASN A 522 5.39 24.79 4.79
C ASN A 522 6.64 24.30 5.55
N TYR A 523 6.52 24.07 6.85
CA TYR A 523 7.62 23.53 7.66
C TYR A 523 7.67 22.00 7.64
N TRP A 524 6.52 21.32 7.83
CA TRP A 524 6.47 19.87 8.02
C TRP A 524 6.39 19.06 6.73
N MET A 525 5.63 19.55 5.75
CA MET A 525 5.39 18.81 4.52
C MET A 525 6.51 18.95 3.47
N PRO A 526 6.62 18.02 2.55
CA PRO A 526 5.95 16.72 2.51
C PRO A 526 6.40 15.79 3.65
N VAL A 527 5.65 14.71 3.90
CA VAL A 527 6.08 13.62 4.79
C VAL A 527 7.40 13.06 4.28
N ASP A 528 8.45 13.03 5.11
CA ASP A 528 9.77 12.57 4.67
C ASP A 528 9.81 11.04 4.49
N GLN A 529 9.17 10.31 5.40
CA GLN A 529 9.05 8.87 5.30
C GLN A 529 7.66 8.41 5.72
N TYR A 530 6.97 7.74 4.81
CA TYR A 530 5.68 7.10 5.01
C TYR A 530 5.83 5.58 5.03
N ILE A 531 5.17 4.90 5.99
CA ILE A 531 5.31 3.45 6.19
C ILE A 531 3.91 2.83 6.28
N GLY A 532 3.64 1.80 5.47
CA GLY A 532 2.35 1.14 5.49
C GLY A 532 2.24 -0.04 4.53
N GLY A 533 1.05 -0.63 4.43
CA GLY A 533 0.81 -1.81 3.60
C GLY A 533 0.72 -1.50 2.10
N VAL A 534 1.20 -2.41 1.27
CA VAL A 534 1.15 -2.30 -0.20
C VAL A 534 -0.27 -2.38 -0.76
N GLU A 535 -1.21 -2.94 -0.01
CA GLU A 535 -2.65 -3.04 -0.34
C GLU A 535 -3.30 -1.67 -0.57
N HIS A 536 -2.72 -0.61 -0.01
CA HIS A 536 -3.19 0.76 -0.17
C HIS A 536 -2.67 1.47 -1.44
N ALA A 537 -1.90 0.78 -2.29
CA ALA A 537 -1.23 1.38 -3.45
C ALA A 537 -2.18 2.14 -4.39
N ILE A 538 -3.33 1.55 -4.73
CA ILE A 538 -4.33 2.12 -5.66
C ILE A 538 -5.55 2.72 -4.94
N LEU A 539 -5.56 2.72 -3.62
CA LEU A 539 -6.60 3.24 -2.76
C LEU A 539 -6.09 4.51 -2.04
N HIS A 540 -5.84 4.40 -0.75
CA HIS A 540 -5.42 5.50 0.11
C HIS A 540 -4.23 6.32 -0.46
N LEU A 541 -3.19 5.67 -0.99
CA LEU A 541 -2.03 6.39 -1.55
C LEU A 541 -2.39 7.21 -2.79
N LEU A 542 -3.21 6.67 -3.69
CA LEU A 542 -3.67 7.38 -4.87
C LEU A 542 -4.62 8.52 -4.50
N TYR A 543 -5.54 8.28 -3.56
CA TYR A 543 -6.49 9.27 -3.10
C TYR A 543 -5.81 10.42 -2.33
N SER A 544 -4.80 10.13 -1.52
CA SER A 544 -4.00 11.17 -0.85
C SER A 544 -3.29 12.09 -1.85
N ARG A 545 -2.71 11.53 -2.92
CA ARG A 545 -2.10 12.29 -4.02
C ARG A 545 -3.13 13.16 -4.74
N PHE A 546 -4.29 12.59 -5.06
CA PHE A 546 -5.40 13.33 -5.64
C PHE A 546 -5.85 14.47 -4.72
N PHE A 547 -6.01 14.23 -3.43
CA PHE A 547 -6.51 15.20 -2.48
C PHE A 547 -5.59 16.42 -2.37
N MET A 548 -4.27 16.21 -2.36
CA MET A 548 -3.29 17.30 -2.42
C MET A 548 -3.45 18.15 -3.68
N GLN A 549 -3.60 17.53 -4.85
CA GLN A 549 -3.78 18.22 -6.12
C GLN A 549 -5.13 18.96 -6.16
N ALA A 550 -6.20 18.36 -5.63
CA ALA A 550 -7.53 18.94 -5.58
C ALA A 550 -7.61 20.17 -4.65
N LEU A 551 -6.99 20.10 -3.46
CA LEU A 551 -6.89 21.24 -2.55
C LEU A 551 -6.11 22.41 -3.18
N ASN A 552 -5.02 22.08 -3.88
CA ASN A 552 -4.19 23.07 -4.58
C ASN A 552 -4.82 23.61 -5.87
N TYR A 553 -5.85 22.97 -6.39
CA TYR A 553 -6.50 23.35 -7.64
C TYR A 553 -7.09 24.75 -7.55
N LYS A 554 -6.71 25.65 -8.49
CA LYS A 554 -7.04 27.09 -8.56
C LYS A 554 -6.47 27.98 -7.43
N LYS A 555 -5.91 27.42 -6.34
CA LYS A 555 -5.31 28.20 -5.24
C LYS A 555 -3.78 28.34 -5.40
N LYS A 556 -3.10 27.26 -5.71
CA LYS A 556 -1.63 27.16 -5.84
C LYS A 556 -0.87 27.53 -4.55
N ASP A 557 -1.43 27.19 -3.41
CA ASP A 557 -0.87 27.52 -2.10
C ASP A 557 0.26 26.56 -1.69
N PHE A 558 0.21 25.30 -2.14
CA PHE A 558 1.24 24.31 -1.82
C PHE A 558 2.45 24.43 -2.75
N LYS A 559 3.64 24.35 -2.16
CA LYS A 559 4.92 24.29 -2.88
C LYS A 559 5.23 22.90 -3.45
N PHE A 560 4.47 21.89 -3.07
CA PHE A 560 4.60 20.48 -3.46
C PHE A 560 3.21 19.91 -3.73
N LEU A 561 3.12 18.91 -4.59
CA LEU A 561 1.85 18.26 -4.95
C LEU A 561 1.78 16.81 -4.47
N GLU A 562 2.93 16.22 -4.14
CA GLU A 562 3.00 14.86 -3.61
C GLU A 562 3.06 14.89 -2.08
N PRO A 563 2.19 14.14 -1.38
CA PRO A 563 2.12 14.18 0.07
C PRO A 563 3.30 13.48 0.76
N PHE A 564 3.89 12.47 0.14
CA PHE A 564 4.90 11.59 0.72
C PHE A 564 6.14 11.54 -0.17
N SER A 565 7.30 12.01 0.34
CA SER A 565 8.57 11.94 -0.39
C SER A 565 9.09 10.50 -0.47
N GLY A 566 9.19 9.84 0.67
CA GLY A 566 9.60 8.44 0.78
C GLY A 566 8.42 7.54 1.17
N LEU A 567 8.33 6.38 0.56
CA LEU A 567 7.37 5.33 0.92
C LEU A 567 8.10 4.02 1.19
N PHE A 568 7.78 3.39 2.31
CA PHE A 568 8.21 2.03 2.62
C PHE A 568 7.00 1.12 2.79
N THR A 569 6.98 -0.01 2.07
CA THR A 569 5.91 -1.01 2.19
C THR A 569 6.44 -2.23 2.93
N GLN A 570 5.92 -2.45 4.17
CA GLN A 570 6.32 -3.62 4.96
C GLN A 570 5.60 -4.89 4.51
N GLY A 571 6.27 -6.03 4.72
CA GLY A 571 5.65 -7.34 4.58
C GLY A 571 4.72 -7.68 5.75
N MET A 572 3.87 -8.65 5.55
CA MET A 572 2.86 -9.10 6.52
C MET A 572 3.48 -9.95 7.63
N VAL A 573 2.80 -10.02 8.77
CA VAL A 573 3.09 -11.04 9.80
C VAL A 573 2.13 -12.20 9.58
N CYS A 574 2.71 -13.37 9.28
CA CYS A 574 1.97 -14.58 8.91
C CYS A 574 2.01 -15.62 10.02
N HIS A 575 0.92 -16.38 10.13
CA HIS A 575 0.80 -17.53 11.01
C HIS A 575 0.03 -18.65 10.33
N GLU A 576 0.27 -19.89 10.73
CA GLU A 576 -0.54 -21.02 10.33
C GLU A 576 -2.01 -20.81 10.74
N THR A 577 -2.91 -21.38 9.98
CA THR A 577 -4.34 -21.36 10.28
C THR A 577 -4.77 -22.73 10.82
N TYR A 578 -5.69 -22.74 11.76
CA TYR A 578 -6.15 -23.94 12.43
C TYR A 578 -7.65 -24.11 12.33
N LYS A 579 -8.11 -25.35 12.08
CA LYS A 579 -9.52 -25.69 12.05
C LYS A 579 -9.78 -26.95 12.87
N ASN A 580 -10.93 -26.98 13.54
CA ASN A 580 -11.43 -28.22 14.17
C ASN A 580 -12.09 -29.15 13.14
N GLU A 581 -12.58 -30.30 13.62
CA GLU A 581 -13.29 -31.29 12.79
C GLU A 581 -14.55 -30.74 12.13
N ASP A 582 -15.21 -29.73 12.73
CA ASP A 582 -16.39 -29.02 12.20
C ASP A 582 -16.02 -27.89 11.23
N GLU A 583 -14.78 -27.82 10.72
CA GLU A 583 -14.23 -26.75 9.84
C GLU A 583 -14.28 -25.33 10.45
N LYS A 584 -14.47 -25.18 11.78
CA LYS A 584 -14.45 -23.91 12.49
C LYS A 584 -13.02 -23.47 12.79
N TRP A 585 -12.72 -22.18 12.56
CA TRP A 585 -11.42 -21.59 12.87
C TRP A 585 -11.12 -21.62 14.38
N LEU A 586 -9.90 -22.01 14.70
CA LEU A 586 -9.33 -22.03 16.05
C LEU A 586 -8.21 -20.99 16.18
N SER A 587 -8.08 -20.40 17.38
CA SER A 587 -6.94 -19.54 17.69
C SER A 587 -5.71 -20.38 18.05
N PRO A 588 -4.47 -19.86 17.88
CA PRO A 588 -3.26 -20.53 18.33
C PRO A 588 -3.27 -20.91 19.81
N ASP A 589 -3.98 -20.13 20.65
CA ASP A 589 -4.12 -20.39 22.08
C ASP A 589 -4.97 -21.63 22.39
N GLU A 590 -5.83 -22.06 21.48
CA GLU A 590 -6.68 -23.25 21.60
C GLU A 590 -5.96 -24.53 21.12
N VAL A 591 -4.78 -24.41 20.51
CA VAL A 591 -4.07 -25.50 19.84
C VAL A 591 -2.78 -25.84 20.59
N PHE A 592 -2.43 -27.14 20.61
CA PHE A 592 -1.25 -27.69 21.23
C PHE A 592 -0.54 -28.68 20.32
N SER A 593 0.78 -28.69 20.33
CA SER A 593 1.62 -29.67 19.62
C SER A 593 2.86 -30.00 20.44
N GLU A 594 3.18 -31.28 20.62
CA GLU A 594 4.41 -31.72 21.29
C GLU A 594 5.63 -31.75 20.35
N ASN A 595 5.40 -32.11 19.10
CA ASN A 595 6.47 -32.40 18.12
C ASN A 595 6.52 -31.39 16.96
N GLY A 596 5.58 -30.40 16.90
CA GLY A 596 5.45 -29.43 15.82
C GLY A 596 4.97 -30.01 14.49
N LYS A 597 4.50 -31.27 14.48
CA LYS A 597 3.98 -31.96 13.27
C LYS A 597 2.50 -32.31 13.40
N GLU A 598 2.09 -32.74 14.58
CA GLU A 598 0.70 -33.06 14.89
C GLU A 598 0.16 -32.05 15.90
N PHE A 599 -1.04 -31.55 15.62
CA PHE A 599 -1.69 -30.52 16.41
C PHE A 599 -3.01 -31.03 16.95
N PHE A 600 -3.31 -30.69 18.21
CA PHE A 600 -4.45 -31.14 18.97
C PHE A 600 -5.13 -29.96 19.67
N LEU A 601 -6.41 -30.12 20.03
CA LEU A 601 -7.09 -29.14 20.88
C LEU A 601 -6.51 -29.18 22.30
N LYS A 602 -6.18 -28.03 22.88
CA LYS A 602 -5.75 -27.93 24.29
C LYS A 602 -6.81 -28.44 25.28
N SER A 603 -8.08 -28.23 24.96
CA SER A 603 -9.20 -28.69 25.77
C SER A 603 -9.44 -30.18 25.70
N ASN A 604 -8.95 -30.85 24.65
CA ASN A 604 -9.05 -32.29 24.44
C ASN A 604 -7.93 -32.80 23.53
N THR A 605 -6.85 -33.27 24.10
CA THR A 605 -5.62 -33.72 23.40
C THR A 605 -5.80 -34.97 22.51
N THR A 606 -6.99 -35.58 22.50
CA THR A 606 -7.30 -36.67 21.56
C THR A 606 -7.86 -36.16 20.24
N LYS A 607 -8.40 -34.91 20.18
CA LYS A 607 -8.95 -34.33 18.97
C LYS A 607 -7.88 -33.65 18.14
N LYS A 608 -7.66 -34.19 16.93
CA LYS A 608 -6.74 -33.62 15.97
C LYS A 608 -7.25 -32.28 15.40
N VAL A 609 -6.30 -31.39 15.15
CA VAL A 609 -6.54 -30.09 14.52
C VAL A 609 -5.97 -30.12 13.11
N LYS A 610 -6.74 -29.63 12.14
CA LYS A 610 -6.32 -29.48 10.75
C LYS A 610 -5.50 -28.21 10.63
N VAL A 611 -4.24 -28.32 10.24
CA VAL A 611 -3.35 -27.19 9.98
C VAL A 611 -3.52 -26.75 8.54
N GLY A 612 -3.83 -25.50 8.34
CA GLY A 612 -3.92 -24.85 7.03
C GLY A 612 -2.62 -24.12 6.66
N PRO A 613 -2.59 -23.46 5.49
CA PRO A 613 -1.41 -22.76 5.01
C PRO A 613 -1.01 -21.59 5.92
N LEU A 614 0.24 -21.17 5.76
CA LEU A 614 0.77 -19.94 6.34
C LEU A 614 0.11 -18.74 5.65
N GLU A 615 -0.63 -17.95 6.42
CA GLU A 615 -1.35 -16.78 5.91
C GLU A 615 -1.14 -15.56 6.79
N SER A 616 -1.40 -14.38 6.25
CA SER A 616 -1.38 -13.14 7.04
C SER A 616 -2.34 -13.24 8.21
N MET A 617 -1.91 -12.74 9.38
CA MET A 617 -2.74 -12.75 10.60
C MET A 617 -4.03 -11.95 10.40
N SER A 618 -5.17 -12.58 10.64
CA SER A 618 -6.48 -11.95 10.57
C SER A 618 -7.42 -12.42 11.68
N LYS A 619 -8.29 -11.53 12.15
CA LYS A 619 -9.30 -11.85 13.19
C LYS A 619 -10.34 -12.84 12.67
N SER A 620 -10.69 -12.79 11.39
CA SER A 620 -11.67 -13.69 10.77
C SER A 620 -11.21 -15.14 10.75
N LYS A 621 -9.90 -15.38 10.56
CA LYS A 621 -9.29 -16.72 10.57
C LYS A 621 -8.78 -17.11 11.95
N LYS A 622 -8.89 -16.24 12.95
CA LYS A 622 -8.41 -16.42 14.32
C LYS A 622 -6.91 -16.78 14.45
N ASN A 623 -6.10 -16.57 13.42
CA ASN A 623 -4.67 -16.88 13.43
C ASN A 623 -3.79 -15.74 13.98
N THR A 624 -4.35 -14.89 14.82
CA THR A 624 -3.66 -13.73 15.41
C THR A 624 -2.97 -14.11 16.74
N ILE A 625 -1.81 -13.50 16.98
CA ILE A 625 -1.12 -13.52 18.27
C ILE A 625 -1.39 -12.21 18.99
N ASP A 626 -1.75 -12.28 20.27
CA ASP A 626 -2.02 -11.09 21.10
C ASP A 626 -0.69 -10.42 21.51
N PRO A 627 -0.42 -9.18 21.04
CA PRO A 627 0.80 -8.46 21.41
C PRO A 627 0.93 -8.20 22.90
N GLU A 628 -0.18 -8.01 23.61
CA GLU A 628 -0.17 -7.72 25.04
C GLU A 628 0.37 -8.92 25.86
N ASN A 629 -0.01 -10.13 25.47
CA ASN A 629 0.53 -11.35 26.06
C ASN A 629 2.03 -11.46 25.80
N MET A 630 2.48 -11.12 24.58
CA MET A 630 3.91 -11.17 24.25
C MET A 630 4.71 -10.14 25.02
N ILE A 631 4.26 -8.90 25.12
CA ILE A 631 4.93 -7.86 25.89
C ILE A 631 4.98 -8.23 27.38
N SER A 632 3.89 -8.76 27.93
CA SER A 632 3.79 -9.15 29.34
C SER A 632 4.72 -10.29 29.72
N ASN A 633 5.00 -11.22 28.78
CA ASN A 633 5.82 -12.41 29.02
C ASN A 633 7.29 -12.21 28.65
N PHE A 634 7.59 -11.39 27.63
CA PHE A 634 8.93 -11.26 27.06
C PHE A 634 9.53 -9.86 27.15
N GLY A 635 8.70 -8.83 27.37
CA GLY A 635 9.09 -7.43 27.33
C GLY A 635 8.97 -6.78 25.95
N ALA A 636 8.75 -5.47 25.91
CA ALA A 636 8.58 -4.69 24.69
C ALA A 636 9.86 -4.73 23.82
N ASP A 637 11.04 -4.56 24.43
CA ASP A 637 12.31 -4.58 23.70
C ASP A 637 12.53 -5.93 22.99
N ALA A 638 12.19 -7.05 23.62
CA ALA A 638 12.31 -8.36 23.00
C ALA A 638 11.32 -8.55 21.83
N VAL A 639 10.09 -8.04 21.95
CA VAL A 639 9.09 -8.06 20.89
C VAL A 639 9.55 -7.21 19.69
N ARG A 640 10.07 -6.01 19.94
CA ARG A 640 10.63 -5.11 18.91
C ARG A 640 11.79 -5.79 18.17
N LEU A 641 12.72 -6.38 18.93
CA LEU A 641 13.87 -7.10 18.37
C LEU A 641 13.44 -8.26 17.44
N PHE A 642 12.46 -9.05 17.87
CA PHE A 642 11.94 -10.17 17.08
C PHE A 642 11.32 -9.67 15.76
N MET A 643 10.50 -8.61 15.81
CA MET A 643 9.84 -8.05 14.61
C MET A 643 10.81 -7.57 13.55
N LEU A 644 12.04 -7.23 13.93
CA LEU A 644 13.07 -6.69 13.03
C LEU A 644 14.15 -7.70 12.63
N SER A 645 14.18 -8.92 13.23
CA SER A 645 15.35 -9.80 13.15
C SER A 645 15.32 -10.80 12.01
N ASP A 646 14.15 -11.32 11.64
CA ASP A 646 14.05 -12.55 10.85
C ASP A 646 14.30 -12.34 9.35
N SER A 647 13.69 -11.34 8.76
CA SER A 647 13.75 -11.08 7.32
C SER A 647 13.86 -9.59 7.01
N PRO A 648 14.26 -9.22 5.77
CA PRO A 648 14.13 -7.84 5.32
C PRO A 648 12.71 -7.31 5.55
N PRO A 649 12.55 -6.06 6.01
CA PRO A 649 11.25 -5.53 6.42
C PRO A 649 10.17 -5.52 5.34
N GLU A 650 10.54 -5.50 4.06
CA GLU A 650 9.62 -5.58 2.92
C GLU A 650 9.06 -7.00 2.66
N ARG A 651 9.65 -8.03 3.28
CA ARG A 651 9.19 -9.42 3.16
C ARG A 651 8.29 -9.82 4.31
N ASP A 652 7.44 -10.80 4.05
CA ASP A 652 6.61 -11.39 5.08
C ASP A 652 7.47 -12.08 6.16
N ILE A 653 7.01 -12.03 7.40
CA ILE A 653 7.63 -12.71 8.54
C ILE A 653 6.69 -13.80 9.05
N GLN A 654 7.22 -14.99 9.24
CA GLN A 654 6.51 -16.06 9.91
C GLN A 654 6.65 -15.90 11.42
N TRP A 655 5.54 -15.90 12.12
CA TRP A 655 5.56 -15.93 13.58
C TRP A 655 6.23 -17.21 14.11
N SER A 656 7.09 -17.04 15.09
CA SER A 656 7.84 -18.15 15.70
C SER A 656 8.04 -17.93 17.20
N GLU A 657 7.46 -18.81 18.01
CA GLU A 657 7.73 -18.79 19.47
C GLU A 657 9.19 -19.02 19.80
N LYS A 658 9.90 -19.87 19.02
CA LYS A 658 11.34 -20.09 19.17
C LYS A 658 12.12 -18.81 18.91
N GLY A 659 11.73 -18.04 17.87
CA GLY A 659 12.30 -16.75 17.54
C GLY A 659 12.06 -15.72 18.64
N MET A 660 10.85 -15.66 19.19
CA MET A 660 10.50 -14.77 20.30
C MET A 660 11.33 -15.08 21.55
N ASN A 661 11.45 -16.37 21.90
CA ASN A 661 12.29 -16.84 23.01
C ASN A 661 13.79 -16.51 22.78
N ALA A 662 14.28 -16.62 21.54
CA ALA A 662 15.66 -16.25 21.19
C ALA A 662 15.91 -14.76 21.39
N ALA A 663 14.98 -13.91 20.94
CA ALA A 663 15.03 -12.46 21.13
C ALA A 663 15.07 -12.10 22.64
N HIS A 664 14.18 -12.67 23.43
CA HIS A 664 14.17 -12.47 24.89
C HIS A 664 15.50 -12.92 25.56
N LYS A 665 16.01 -14.08 25.18
CA LYS A 665 17.31 -14.56 25.67
C LYS A 665 18.46 -13.61 25.30
N PHE A 666 18.39 -13.00 24.10
CA PHE A 666 19.43 -12.07 23.66
C PHE A 666 19.39 -10.76 24.45
N VAL A 667 18.21 -10.20 24.72
CA VAL A 667 18.05 -9.02 25.60
C VAL A 667 18.64 -9.30 26.98
N ASN A 668 18.35 -10.48 27.57
CA ASN A 668 18.94 -10.87 28.85
C ASN A 668 20.48 -11.02 28.78
N LYS A 669 21.04 -11.54 27.68
CA LYS A 669 22.48 -11.62 27.46
C LYS A 669 23.13 -10.24 27.41
N LEU A 670 22.50 -9.28 26.73
CA LEU A 670 22.95 -7.88 26.66
C LEU A 670 22.97 -7.24 28.06
N TRP A 671 21.96 -7.50 28.88
CA TRP A 671 21.92 -7.02 30.27
C TRP A 671 23.04 -7.61 31.12
N LEU A 672 23.26 -8.93 31.07
CA LEU A 672 24.34 -9.60 31.81
C LEU A 672 25.72 -9.10 31.35
N LEU A 673 25.88 -8.86 30.06
CA LEU A 673 27.08 -8.26 29.49
C LEU A 673 27.31 -6.85 30.05
N HIS A 674 26.22 -6.02 30.09
CA HIS A 674 26.26 -4.68 30.69
C HIS A 674 26.76 -4.74 32.15
N ARG A 675 26.18 -5.60 32.97
CA ARG A 675 26.60 -5.76 34.39
C ARG A 675 28.08 -6.11 34.53
N ASN A 676 28.58 -7.00 33.68
CA ASN A 676 29.99 -7.37 33.65
C ASN A 676 30.89 -6.23 33.19
N LEU A 677 30.46 -5.46 32.17
CA LEU A 677 31.18 -4.29 31.68
C LEU A 677 31.24 -3.18 32.74
N MET A 678 30.16 -2.97 33.51
CA MET A 678 30.15 -1.99 34.62
C MET A 678 31.23 -2.32 35.67
N VAL A 679 31.33 -3.58 36.07
CA VAL A 679 32.41 -4.02 37.00
C VAL A 679 33.79 -3.74 36.41
N LYS A 680 33.95 -4.04 35.12
CA LYS A 680 35.21 -3.86 34.42
C LYS A 680 35.59 -2.39 34.20
N ILE A 681 34.66 -1.54 33.78
CA ILE A 681 34.86 -0.09 33.58
C ILE A 681 35.26 0.59 34.87
N ASN A 682 34.74 0.13 36.03
CA ASN A 682 35.08 0.70 37.32
C ASN A 682 36.46 0.24 37.83
N ASN A 683 37.07 -0.77 37.21
CA ASN A 683 38.43 -1.22 37.56
C ASN A 683 39.48 -0.45 36.76
N ASN A 684 40.38 0.27 37.40
CA ASN A 684 41.36 1.18 36.80
C ASN A 684 42.57 0.55 36.07
N ASN A 685 42.55 -0.76 35.76
CA ASN A 685 43.64 -1.40 35.02
C ASN A 685 43.53 -1.19 33.52
N ILE A 686 44.04 -0.04 33.04
CA ILE A 686 43.96 0.37 31.64
C ILE A 686 45.21 -0.06 30.88
N ASN A 687 45.03 -0.71 29.70
CA ASN A 687 46.07 -0.97 28.72
C ASN A 687 46.17 0.20 27.74
N SER A 688 47.36 0.48 27.19
CA SER A 688 47.57 1.53 26.18
C SER A 688 46.96 1.22 24.81
N LYS A 689 46.52 -0.01 24.54
CA LYS A 689 45.91 -0.41 23.27
C LYS A 689 44.46 0.07 23.15
N ASP A 690 44.09 0.58 21.95
CA ASP A 690 42.76 0.99 21.58
C ASP A 690 42.34 0.32 20.26
N THR A 691 42.06 -0.98 20.31
CA THR A 691 41.63 -1.74 19.13
C THR A 691 40.11 -1.68 18.98
N THR A 692 39.40 -1.41 20.07
CA THR A 692 37.92 -1.39 20.10
C THR A 692 37.36 -0.15 19.41
N SER A 693 37.98 1.04 19.52
CA SER A 693 37.50 2.29 18.92
C SER A 693 37.35 2.19 17.41
N ARG A 694 38.29 1.57 16.71
CA ARG A 694 38.24 1.37 15.26
C ARG A 694 37.05 0.47 14.87
N VAL A 695 36.86 -0.62 15.59
CA VAL A 695 35.77 -1.56 15.34
C VAL A 695 34.41 -0.91 15.59
N VAL A 696 34.29 -0.17 16.69
CA VAL A 696 33.05 0.54 17.02
C VAL A 696 32.72 1.58 15.95
N ASN A 697 33.71 2.36 15.49
CA ASN A 697 33.53 3.33 14.41
C ASN A 697 33.02 2.67 13.10
N LEU A 698 33.54 1.49 12.75
CA LEU A 698 33.06 0.70 11.61
C LEU A 698 31.56 0.35 11.76
N TYR A 699 31.14 -0.05 12.96
CA TYR A 699 29.72 -0.38 13.20
C TYR A 699 28.83 0.88 13.22
N VAL A 700 29.34 2.03 13.65
CA VAL A 700 28.62 3.30 13.49
C VAL A 700 28.24 3.52 12.03
N GLY A 701 29.22 3.42 11.11
CA GLY A 701 28.96 3.58 9.68
C GLY A 701 27.98 2.51 9.11
N LYS A 702 28.19 1.22 9.45
CA LYS A 702 27.36 0.13 8.99
C LYS A 702 25.90 0.28 9.46
N ILE A 703 25.69 0.53 10.75
CA ILE A 703 24.34 0.63 11.33
C ILE A 703 23.63 1.87 10.84
N THR A 704 24.33 3.01 10.74
CA THR A 704 23.80 4.24 10.13
C THR A 704 23.22 3.96 8.75
N LYS A 705 24.03 3.39 7.85
CA LYS A 705 23.60 3.05 6.49
C LYS A 705 22.43 2.06 6.47
N ASN A 706 22.44 1.07 7.35
CA ASN A 706 21.38 0.06 7.41
C ASN A 706 20.07 0.61 7.96
N ILE A 707 20.09 1.58 8.91
CA ILE A 707 18.86 2.27 9.36
C ILE A 707 18.25 3.07 8.20
N GLU A 708 19.08 3.84 7.49
CA GLU A 708 18.63 4.70 6.39
C GLU A 708 18.05 3.91 5.21
N ASN A 709 18.49 2.66 5.02
CA ASN A 709 17.99 1.78 3.98
C ASN A 709 17.00 0.71 4.46
N PHE A 710 16.46 0.81 5.67
CA PHE A 710 15.54 -0.16 6.27
C PHE A 710 16.09 -1.61 6.36
N ASN A 711 17.40 -1.82 6.33
CA ASN A 711 18.04 -3.13 6.47
C ASN A 711 18.11 -3.56 7.96
N TYR A 712 16.97 -3.58 8.65
CA TYR A 712 16.93 -3.76 10.11
C TYR A 712 17.35 -5.14 10.55
N ASN A 713 17.07 -6.19 9.80
CA ASN A 713 17.57 -7.53 10.06
C ASN A 713 19.11 -7.59 10.05
N VAL A 714 19.76 -6.81 9.19
CA VAL A 714 21.23 -6.69 9.17
C VAL A 714 21.73 -5.94 10.41
N ILE A 715 21.02 -4.94 10.90
CA ILE A 715 21.35 -4.24 12.15
C ILE A 715 21.34 -5.24 13.32
N ILE A 716 20.33 -6.11 13.38
CA ILE A 716 20.24 -7.12 14.44
C ILE A 716 21.44 -8.10 14.35
N ALA A 717 21.83 -8.51 13.14
CA ALA A 717 23.04 -9.32 12.97
C ALA A 717 24.30 -8.58 13.48
N ASN A 718 24.41 -7.26 13.18
CA ASN A 718 25.52 -6.45 13.71
C ASN A 718 25.49 -6.37 15.26
N TYR A 719 24.32 -6.37 15.90
CA TYR A 719 24.24 -6.40 17.35
C TYR A 719 24.78 -7.72 17.95
N TYR A 720 24.55 -8.85 17.31
CA TYR A 720 25.16 -10.12 17.72
C TYR A 720 26.69 -10.11 17.55
N GLU A 721 27.20 -9.51 16.48
CA GLU A 721 28.63 -9.35 16.25
C GLU A 721 29.26 -8.45 17.33
N ILE A 722 28.65 -7.31 17.61
CA ILE A 722 29.07 -6.36 18.66
C ILE A 722 29.05 -7.05 20.05
N TYR A 723 27.99 -7.82 20.34
CA TYR A 723 27.90 -8.60 21.56
C TYR A 723 29.11 -9.51 21.72
N ASN A 724 29.48 -10.26 20.70
CA ASN A 724 30.63 -11.19 20.74
C ASN A 724 31.97 -10.46 20.95
N ILE A 725 32.11 -9.27 20.37
CA ILE A 725 33.30 -8.43 20.56
C ILE A 725 33.38 -7.98 22.02
N LEU A 726 32.30 -7.39 22.54
CA LEU A 726 32.25 -6.93 23.93
C LEU A 726 32.40 -8.08 24.95
N PHE A 727 31.85 -9.24 24.64
CA PHE A 727 31.98 -10.44 25.49
C PHE A 727 33.45 -10.90 25.57
N LYS A 728 34.21 -10.80 24.46
CA LYS A 728 35.65 -11.05 24.48
C LYS A 728 36.39 -10.01 25.31
N GLU A 729 35.98 -8.73 25.24
CA GLU A 729 36.59 -7.64 26.01
C GLU A 729 36.43 -7.86 27.54
N VAL A 730 35.23 -8.29 27.95
CA VAL A 730 34.98 -8.61 29.40
C VAL A 730 35.96 -9.66 29.94
N ASN A 731 36.33 -10.63 29.13
CA ASN A 731 37.20 -11.73 29.52
C ASN A 731 38.71 -11.41 29.44
N LYS A 732 39.10 -10.24 28.94
CA LYS A 732 40.51 -9.80 28.93
C LYS A 732 40.95 -9.40 30.35
N LYS A 733 42.23 -9.61 30.69
CA LYS A 733 42.79 -9.25 32.02
C LYS A 733 42.79 -7.73 32.25
N ASN A 734 43.16 -6.93 31.24
CA ASN A 734 43.24 -5.47 31.29
C ASN A 734 42.17 -4.81 30.45
N ASN A 735 41.75 -3.60 30.80
CA ASN A 735 40.81 -2.77 30.04
C ASN A 735 41.52 -2.11 28.87
N GLU A 736 40.84 -2.06 27.71
CA GLU A 736 41.28 -1.19 26.60
C GLU A 736 41.04 0.28 26.94
N LYS A 737 41.92 1.15 26.42
CA LYS A 737 41.72 2.60 26.46
C LYS A 737 40.37 2.93 25.78
N ASN A 738 39.60 3.84 26.32
CA ASN A 738 38.33 4.27 25.78
C ASN A 738 37.18 3.22 25.82
N LEU A 739 37.31 2.13 26.61
CA LEU A 739 36.26 1.11 26.69
C LEU A 739 34.87 1.70 27.09
N LYS A 740 34.82 2.60 28.07
CA LYS A 740 33.59 3.27 28.53
C LYS A 740 32.94 4.09 27.39
N GLU A 741 33.72 4.90 26.69
CA GLU A 741 33.23 5.75 25.59
C GLU A 741 32.73 4.93 24.41
N ASN A 742 33.47 3.87 24.07
CA ASN A 742 33.09 2.95 23.00
C ASN A 742 31.81 2.20 23.37
N TYR A 743 31.64 1.80 24.62
CA TYR A 743 30.42 1.14 25.08
C TYR A 743 29.22 2.10 25.06
N ILE A 744 29.39 3.37 25.45
CA ILE A 744 28.36 4.40 25.32
C ILE A 744 27.94 4.58 23.84
N LYS A 745 28.88 4.62 22.89
CA LYS A 745 28.57 4.67 21.44
C LYS A 745 27.74 3.47 21.01
N ILE A 746 28.08 2.25 21.47
CA ILE A 746 27.34 1.04 21.18
C ILE A 746 25.92 1.10 21.73
N LEU A 747 25.73 1.51 22.99
CA LEU A 747 24.40 1.65 23.59
C LEU A 747 23.53 2.65 22.83
N LYS A 748 24.12 3.76 22.36
CA LYS A 748 23.42 4.73 21.51
C LYS A 748 23.01 4.10 20.17
N MET A 749 23.83 3.24 19.54
CA MET A 749 23.46 2.53 18.31
C MET A 749 22.33 1.50 18.53
N ILE A 750 22.25 0.91 19.71
CA ILE A 750 21.22 -0.08 20.08
C ILE A 750 19.87 0.61 20.42
N MET A 751 19.89 1.86 20.89
CA MET A 751 18.74 2.58 21.42
C MET A 751 17.52 2.63 20.46
N PRO A 752 17.65 2.81 19.15
CA PRO A 752 16.48 2.81 18.27
C PRO A 752 15.66 1.51 18.29
N VAL A 753 16.33 0.37 18.45
CA VAL A 753 15.70 -0.96 18.47
C VAL A 753 15.29 -1.37 19.89
N LEU A 754 16.19 -1.22 20.89
CA LEU A 754 16.00 -1.61 22.28
C LEU A 754 16.04 -0.39 23.21
N PRO A 755 15.01 0.50 23.12
CA PRO A 755 15.07 1.80 23.79
C PRO A 755 15.10 1.72 25.32
N HIS A 756 14.40 0.77 25.93
CA HIS A 756 14.31 0.67 27.38
C HIS A 756 15.63 0.14 27.97
N LEU A 757 16.14 -0.98 27.44
CA LEU A 757 17.41 -1.56 27.85
C LEU A 757 18.54 -0.56 27.69
N SER A 758 18.62 0.08 26.51
CA SER A 758 19.71 1.01 26.20
C SER A 758 19.68 2.25 27.10
N SER A 759 18.48 2.80 27.34
CA SER A 759 18.31 3.95 28.24
C SER A 759 18.73 3.62 29.67
N GLN A 760 18.39 2.42 30.17
CA GLN A 760 18.79 1.99 31.50
C GLN A 760 20.32 1.81 31.59
N CYS A 761 20.92 1.16 30.61
CA CYS A 761 22.37 0.98 30.58
C CYS A 761 23.14 2.31 30.49
N LEU A 762 22.61 3.29 29.76
CA LEU A 762 23.21 4.64 29.67
C LEU A 762 23.06 5.41 30.99
N GLU A 763 21.91 5.31 31.65
CA GLU A 763 21.71 5.92 32.98
C GLU A 763 22.67 5.33 34.03
N ASP A 764 22.89 4.02 34.03
CA ASP A 764 23.85 3.34 34.94
C ASP A 764 25.29 3.84 34.69
N LEU A 765 25.61 4.30 33.49
CA LEU A 765 26.91 4.93 33.13
C LEU A 765 26.96 6.43 33.41
N GLY A 766 25.87 7.03 33.95
CA GLY A 766 25.78 8.45 34.27
C GLY A 766 25.32 9.33 33.07
N ILE A 767 24.86 8.72 31.97
CA ILE A 767 24.38 9.44 30.82
C ILE A 767 22.84 9.53 30.91
N THR A 768 22.33 10.64 31.39
CA THR A 768 20.89 10.88 31.59
C THR A 768 20.25 11.80 30.53
N LYS A 769 21.09 12.53 29.80
CA LYS A 769 20.70 13.48 28.72
C LYS A 769 21.69 13.31 27.56
N ASP A 770 21.39 13.94 26.42
CA ASP A 770 22.28 13.97 25.26
C ASP A 770 22.51 12.59 24.61
N TYR A 771 21.44 12.01 24.10
CA TYR A 771 21.47 10.75 23.34
C TYR A 771 21.83 10.98 21.86
N LYS A 772 22.76 11.92 21.54
CA LYS A 772 23.20 12.14 20.15
C LYS A 772 23.72 10.86 19.50
N TRP A 773 23.36 10.67 18.23
CA TRP A 773 23.90 9.58 17.41
C TRP A 773 25.41 9.71 17.30
N PRO A 774 26.17 8.62 17.44
CA PRO A 774 27.62 8.67 17.34
C PRO A 774 28.07 9.15 15.95
N ASP A 775 29.07 10.02 15.93
CA ASP A 775 29.68 10.46 14.68
C ASP A 775 30.55 9.38 14.08
N PHE A 776 30.50 9.26 12.76
CA PHE A 776 31.35 8.38 11.99
C PHE A 776 32.62 9.14 11.55
N GLU A 777 33.79 8.66 11.99
CA GLU A 777 35.07 9.29 11.74
C GLU A 777 35.80 8.56 10.59
N ASN A 778 35.79 9.12 9.39
CA ASN A 778 36.44 8.54 8.19
C ASN A 778 37.94 8.28 8.40
N GLU A 779 38.65 9.16 9.12
CA GLU A 779 40.10 9.06 9.40
C GLU A 779 40.46 7.80 10.24
N LYS A 780 39.52 7.28 11.00
CA LYS A 780 39.71 6.05 11.78
C LYS A 780 39.46 4.76 10.98
N MET A 781 39.01 4.87 9.76
CA MET A 781 38.92 3.76 8.81
C MET A 781 40.28 3.55 8.12
N GLY A 782 41.26 3.06 8.80
CA GLY A 782 42.40 2.48 8.06
C GLY A 782 41.89 1.45 7.04
N PHE A 783 42.48 1.40 5.87
CA PHE A 783 42.08 0.64 4.69
C PHE A 783 41.25 -0.60 5.02
N GLU A 784 39.97 -0.63 4.60
CA GLU A 784 39.09 -1.81 4.76
C GLU A 784 39.75 -2.97 4.00
N LYS A 785 40.19 -3.99 4.75
CA LYS A 785 40.61 -5.23 4.14
C LYS A 785 39.39 -6.07 3.83
N PHE A 786 39.13 -6.33 2.56
CA PHE A 786 38.07 -7.21 2.10
C PHE A 786 38.56 -8.66 2.01
N LYS A 787 37.72 -9.59 2.45
CA LYS A 787 37.99 -11.01 2.29
C LYS A 787 37.52 -11.47 0.92
N ILE A 788 38.46 -11.62 0.01
CA ILE A 788 38.20 -12.07 -1.37
C ILE A 788 38.40 -13.60 -1.41
N VAL A 789 37.36 -14.31 -1.87
CA VAL A 789 37.46 -15.75 -2.09
C VAL A 789 38.27 -16.01 -3.35
N VAL A 790 39.37 -16.76 -3.22
CA VAL A 790 40.22 -17.17 -4.35
C VAL A 790 39.85 -18.58 -4.76
N GLN A 791 39.47 -18.74 -6.02
CA GLN A 791 39.16 -20.03 -6.65
C GLN A 791 40.18 -20.34 -7.76
N VAL A 792 40.43 -21.64 -7.97
CA VAL A 792 41.15 -22.16 -9.13
C VAL A 792 40.25 -23.21 -9.76
N ASN A 793 39.90 -23.01 -11.05
CA ASN A 793 38.95 -23.84 -11.79
C ASN A 793 37.62 -24.03 -11.03
N GLY A 794 37.03 -22.94 -10.50
CA GLY A 794 35.77 -22.92 -9.78
C GLY A 794 35.79 -23.50 -8.35
N LYS A 795 36.91 -24.07 -7.87
CA LYS A 795 37.03 -24.61 -6.52
C LYS A 795 37.72 -23.59 -5.59
N LYS A 796 37.07 -23.27 -4.46
CA LYS A 796 37.63 -22.39 -3.43
C LYS A 796 38.95 -22.97 -2.90
N ARG A 797 40.04 -22.15 -2.90
CA ARG A 797 41.38 -22.54 -2.43
C ARG A 797 41.82 -21.78 -1.20
N THR A 798 41.57 -20.48 -1.17
CA THR A 798 41.93 -19.63 -0.03
C THR A 798 41.00 -18.44 0.07
N ILE A 799 41.14 -17.66 1.14
CA ILE A 799 40.54 -16.33 1.29
C ILE A 799 41.69 -15.35 1.50
N LEU A 800 41.80 -14.39 0.61
CA LEU A 800 42.80 -13.33 0.69
C LEU A 800 42.18 -12.07 1.31
N GLU A 801 42.92 -11.41 2.18
CA GLU A 801 42.56 -10.08 2.67
C GLU A 801 43.20 -9.03 1.76
N SER A 802 42.41 -8.22 1.09
CA SER A 802 42.84 -7.18 0.17
C SER A 802 42.26 -5.82 0.57
N GLU A 803 42.88 -4.75 0.10
CA GLU A 803 42.33 -3.38 0.18
C GLU A 803 41.04 -3.27 -0.62
N LYS A 804 40.18 -2.31 -0.23
CA LYS A 804 38.91 -2.04 -0.91
C LYS A 804 39.19 -1.57 -2.34
N ASP A 805 38.38 -2.07 -3.27
CA ASP A 805 38.37 -1.67 -4.67
C ASP A 805 39.68 -1.89 -5.41
N LEU A 806 40.54 -2.81 -4.96
CA LEU A 806 41.74 -3.19 -5.65
C LEU A 806 41.40 -3.69 -7.08
N GLU A 807 42.06 -3.18 -8.08
CA GLU A 807 41.88 -3.62 -9.46
C GLU A 807 42.44 -5.04 -9.69
N GLU A 808 41.92 -5.71 -10.73
CA GLU A 808 42.23 -7.10 -11.03
C GLU A 808 43.76 -7.38 -11.06
N GLU A 809 44.52 -6.50 -11.72
CA GLU A 809 45.98 -6.64 -11.81
C GLU A 809 46.69 -6.58 -10.46
N GLY A 810 46.22 -5.67 -9.57
CA GLY A 810 46.77 -5.54 -8.21
C GLY A 810 46.49 -6.76 -7.39
N LEU A 811 45.29 -7.32 -7.52
CA LEU A 811 44.88 -8.54 -6.83
C LEU A 811 45.60 -9.77 -7.35
N LEU A 812 45.81 -9.88 -8.67
CA LEU A 812 46.61 -10.96 -9.29
C LEU A 812 48.04 -10.98 -8.79
N LYS A 813 48.68 -9.81 -8.63
CA LYS A 813 50.06 -9.68 -8.08
C LYS A 813 50.14 -10.17 -6.61
N LEU A 814 49.06 -10.03 -5.83
CA LEU A 814 49.01 -10.54 -4.47
C LEU A 814 48.79 -12.05 -4.44
N ILE A 815 47.89 -12.53 -5.30
CA ILE A 815 47.49 -13.96 -5.36
C ILE A 815 48.63 -14.82 -5.90
N THR A 816 49.39 -14.34 -6.89
CA THR A 816 50.54 -15.05 -7.46
C THR A 816 51.72 -15.16 -6.50
N LYS A 817 51.75 -14.42 -5.40
CA LYS A 817 52.71 -14.55 -4.31
C LYS A 817 52.29 -15.52 -3.18
N ASP A 818 51.01 -15.94 -3.17
CA ASP A 818 50.48 -16.85 -2.15
C ASP A 818 50.95 -18.29 -2.46
N GLN A 819 51.64 -18.89 -1.48
CA GLN A 819 52.19 -20.26 -1.64
C GLN A 819 51.15 -21.35 -1.81
N LEU A 820 49.95 -21.18 -1.19
CA LEU A 820 48.82 -22.12 -1.36
C LEU A 820 48.25 -22.07 -2.80
N ILE A 821 48.19 -20.89 -3.37
CA ILE A 821 47.66 -20.71 -4.74
C ILE A 821 48.70 -21.23 -5.75
N GLN A 822 49.98 -20.93 -5.56
CA GLN A 822 51.06 -21.44 -6.42
C GLN A 822 51.03 -22.99 -6.48
N LYS A 823 50.80 -23.65 -5.35
CA LYS A 823 50.66 -25.11 -5.29
C LYS A 823 49.48 -25.62 -6.13
N HIS A 824 48.41 -24.85 -6.23
CA HIS A 824 47.20 -25.23 -6.97
C HIS A 824 47.29 -24.82 -8.47
N LEU A 825 48.08 -23.84 -8.82
CA LEU A 825 48.39 -23.50 -10.20
C LEU A 825 49.32 -24.54 -10.85
N ASN A 826 50.11 -25.23 -10.02
CA ASN A 826 50.99 -26.33 -10.44
C ASN A 826 51.89 -25.98 -11.67
N GLY A 827 52.40 -24.75 -11.75
CA GLY A 827 53.21 -24.26 -12.87
C GLY A 827 52.44 -23.93 -14.16
N GLN A 828 51.11 -24.04 -14.16
CA GLN A 828 50.28 -23.71 -15.31
C GLN A 828 50.03 -22.20 -15.40
N ASN A 829 49.96 -21.69 -16.63
CA ASN A 829 49.60 -20.29 -16.87
C ASN A 829 48.09 -20.04 -16.72
N ILE A 830 47.74 -18.90 -16.17
CA ILE A 830 46.35 -18.46 -16.05
C ILE A 830 45.84 -18.09 -17.44
N LYS A 831 44.87 -18.83 -17.96
CA LYS A 831 44.23 -18.59 -19.27
C LYS A 831 43.17 -17.51 -19.20
N ARG A 832 42.44 -17.45 -18.10
CA ARG A 832 41.35 -16.51 -17.90
C ARG A 832 41.14 -16.22 -16.40
N CYS A 833 40.82 -14.97 -16.09
CA CYS A 833 40.44 -14.54 -14.77
C CYS A 833 38.98 -14.06 -14.79
N ILE A 834 38.21 -14.45 -13.75
CA ILE A 834 36.86 -13.93 -13.50
C ILE A 834 36.91 -13.25 -12.16
N TYR A 835 36.90 -11.92 -12.18
CA TYR A 835 36.99 -11.10 -10.98
C TYR A 835 35.65 -10.43 -10.66
N ILE A 836 35.14 -10.65 -9.44
CA ILE A 836 33.98 -9.93 -8.87
C ILE A 836 34.55 -9.06 -7.74
N LYS A 837 34.59 -7.76 -7.97
CA LYS A 837 35.21 -6.76 -7.12
C LYS A 837 34.81 -6.92 -5.64
N ASN A 838 35.78 -6.96 -4.74
CA ASN A 838 35.60 -7.14 -3.29
C ASN A 838 34.93 -8.46 -2.83
N LYS A 839 34.71 -9.41 -3.71
CA LYS A 839 34.00 -10.68 -3.37
C LYS A 839 34.77 -11.93 -3.75
N LEU A 840 35.16 -12.07 -4.99
CA LEU A 840 35.65 -13.34 -5.50
C LEU A 840 36.59 -13.12 -6.69
N ILE A 841 37.63 -13.94 -6.78
CA ILE A 841 38.45 -14.10 -7.99
C ILE A 841 38.55 -15.59 -8.31
N ASN A 842 38.30 -15.98 -9.57
CA ASN A 842 38.42 -17.34 -10.06
C ASN A 842 39.47 -17.38 -11.19
N LEU A 843 40.52 -18.13 -10.96
CA LEU A 843 41.61 -18.34 -11.90
C LEU A 843 41.33 -19.62 -12.70
N ILE A 844 41.29 -19.52 -14.02
CA ILE A 844 41.09 -20.66 -14.92
C ILE A 844 42.47 -20.94 -15.58
N VAL A 845 42.99 -22.12 -15.32
CA VAL A 845 44.30 -22.60 -15.79
C VAL A 845 44.16 -23.74 -16.80
#